data_72bef893a6884772790a7443c26a98b1
#
_entry.id   72bef893a6884772790a7443c26a98b1
#
_cell.length_a   1.000
_cell.length_b   1.000
_cell.length_c   1.000
_cell.angle_alpha   90.00
_cell.angle_beta   90.00
_cell.angle_gamma   90.00
#
_symmetry.space_group_name_H-M   'P 1'
#
loop_
_entity.id
_entity.type
_entity.pdbx_description
1 polymer ?
#
loop_
_entity_poly.entity_id
_entity_poly.type
_entity_poly.pdbx_seq_one_letter_code
_entity_poly.pdbx_strand_id
1 'polypeptide(L)'
;MAWNALIKNEGVRASLVLLLILNVVFFPALWGGKTLLDSAWTVSSVMPMGAYHPGPVPAHFSPTPDPGAPAWTTEPWFKIISDQYLNEHRLPLWNPYSAFGTPLAAAMLPQPFYPLAALFALHPSAWTYNLFIVGRLFLAGLLTFLFARLFLDHAASLFAAIAFMLTGYFIIFLDMPHVSVEVLLPAVFLAFELLLRKNSWQAAAATFCVIFLCVTGGMPESLFLIVSFGCVYFLFRLFSAPGFGAVQMQRFGKLTFALTLGFALSAFLLLPFLEFMRNAHDTHQTVNLHGELSGMAVDSDWRSTILYLLPTIFGPILNSIIGGGWTGMRSYWGIVPALFSVAAVLGIFAKGQSHSDQRKPLTVFFFVSLVLMLLKQYGNPLVNWIGRLPVADMVIFVKYQEPLMSFCVAILAGIGFSLLLRGRNSGYFFAAALVIMVFIFGLAHSFWPLALAHKDAAFIFYQTLIAGGMLIFGAVFLFGVSIRYPRAVWLPWMFIGLLSAELFLNFIYPNFYRHNTLPSAESNNPYAGAPYIDFLQQRNIERYRIFARDGILYPNWAGVFKLMDVRDLDAMYYRRYIKFVRNFFLRPGDETRISGELADRFTGVGDGYLYDFVTGLERRFLALSSVRYVLSTSEVGVDRSVVNKVIDQHLAENLWGFGLGDFPIAGGGTASGIFQHPPSHRLSFKTVIDATEPVLEGVAAIKTEAQEKSDGVGFLLEIKSADKIEPLFSTLLNPKNVAQDRAGRPFHVDLSRYAGQHVELLFSTDPGPSGNNAYDWAGWAKLRFVPTDITDIKVIYDNEVRIYEFSQSLPRASLFYGTEIVPDEEVLNRLKDPTFDPEQRVILSAESLPEGDDAILKKSFAATAPTRKAGARIVSYDSEHVQIETQSDVPAILMLNDANYPGWCVSVNGKLASILQADYLFRGVIVPAGRTTVDFDYAPASFRLGVSISAASLVVLIILLFSRSIWRRNPMTVQRREGGV
;
A
#
# COMPACT_ATOMS: atom_id res chain seq x y z
N MET A 1 -9.86 43.54 22.66
CA MET A 1 -11.28 43.15 22.42
C MET A 1 -11.39 41.94 21.45
N ALA A 2 -10.68 41.88 20.34
CA ALA A 2 -10.78 40.77 19.37
C ALA A 2 -10.41 39.41 19.99
N TRP A 3 -9.32 39.28 20.76
CA TRP A 3 -8.89 38.07 21.42
C TRP A 3 -9.93 37.50 22.41
N ASN A 4 -10.58 38.34 23.19
CA ASN A 4 -11.64 37.93 24.14
C ASN A 4 -12.93 37.47 23.45
N ALA A 5 -13.23 38.01 22.24
CA ALA A 5 -14.35 37.57 21.43
C ALA A 5 -14.04 36.22 20.76
N LEU A 6 -12.79 36.00 20.31
CA LEU A 6 -12.31 34.71 19.75
C LEU A 6 -12.39 33.59 20.79
N ILE A 7 -11.91 33.84 22.03
CA ILE A 7 -11.93 32.86 23.13
C ILE A 7 -13.37 32.54 23.60
N LYS A 8 -14.31 33.45 23.38
CA LYS A 8 -15.74 33.20 23.69
C LYS A 8 -16.42 32.25 22.69
N ASN A 9 -15.82 32.04 21.50
CA ASN A 9 -16.34 31.07 20.53
C ASN A 9 -16.00 29.65 20.96
N GLU A 10 -17.01 28.84 21.23
CA GLU A 10 -16.86 27.46 21.70
C GLU A 10 -16.06 26.58 20.72
N GLY A 11 -16.22 26.80 19.43
CA GLY A 11 -15.47 26.08 18.39
C GLY A 11 -13.97 26.38 18.45
N VAL A 12 -13.61 27.65 18.66
CA VAL A 12 -12.20 28.07 18.80
C VAL A 12 -11.56 27.46 20.05
N ARG A 13 -12.29 27.43 21.18
CA ARG A 13 -11.79 26.79 22.41
C ARG A 13 -11.55 25.29 22.23
N ALA A 14 -12.50 24.59 21.58
CA ALA A 14 -12.34 23.18 21.28
C ALA A 14 -11.14 22.94 20.37
N SER A 15 -10.99 23.75 19.31
CA SER A 15 -9.84 23.66 18.39
C SER A 15 -8.52 23.83 19.13
N LEU A 16 -8.42 24.80 20.05
CA LEU A 16 -7.22 25.03 20.84
C LEU A 16 -6.88 23.83 21.77
N VAL A 17 -7.90 23.23 22.38
CA VAL A 17 -7.69 22.04 23.24
C VAL A 17 -7.25 20.84 22.39
N LEU A 18 -7.91 20.58 21.26
CA LEU A 18 -7.55 19.49 20.36
C LEU A 18 -6.13 19.67 19.79
N LEU A 19 -5.78 20.88 19.37
CA LEU A 19 -4.42 21.22 18.91
C LEU A 19 -3.39 21.04 20.03
N LEU A 20 -3.71 21.45 21.26
CA LEU A 20 -2.82 21.28 22.41
C LEU A 20 -2.53 19.79 22.65
N ILE A 21 -3.58 18.96 22.66
CA ILE A 21 -3.42 17.50 22.84
C ILE A 21 -2.55 16.91 21.75
N LEU A 22 -2.81 17.24 20.46
CA LEU A 22 -2.00 16.74 19.35
C LEU A 22 -0.55 17.24 19.40
N ASN A 23 -0.32 18.50 19.80
CA ASN A 23 1.03 19.03 19.99
C ASN A 23 1.78 18.30 21.09
N VAL A 24 1.11 17.94 22.20
CA VAL A 24 1.73 17.14 23.28
C VAL A 24 2.02 15.71 22.78
N VAL A 25 1.04 15.07 22.14
CA VAL A 25 1.16 13.68 21.65
C VAL A 25 2.23 13.54 20.57
N PHE A 26 2.29 14.47 19.61
CA PHE A 26 3.21 14.41 18.47
C PHE A 26 4.32 15.45 18.54
N PHE A 27 4.67 15.90 19.76
CA PHE A 27 5.72 16.91 19.99
C PHE A 27 7.04 16.59 19.27
N PRO A 28 7.58 15.34 19.33
CA PRO A 28 8.83 15.02 18.65
C PRO A 28 8.78 15.22 17.14
N ALA A 29 7.64 14.89 16.49
CA ALA A 29 7.46 15.01 15.05
C ALA A 29 7.17 16.46 14.62
N LEU A 30 6.41 17.23 15.42
CA LEU A 30 6.05 18.60 15.06
C LEU A 30 7.15 19.63 15.37
N TRP A 31 7.90 19.42 16.47
CA TRP A 31 8.85 20.42 17.01
C TRP A 31 10.23 19.85 17.31
N GLY A 32 10.36 18.52 17.46
CA GLY A 32 11.58 17.84 17.88
C GLY A 32 12.48 17.37 16.72
N GLY A 33 12.26 17.79 15.48
CA GLY A 33 13.07 17.40 14.33
C GLY A 33 12.97 15.93 13.96
N LYS A 34 11.91 15.25 14.41
CA LYS A 34 11.60 13.85 14.08
C LYS A 34 10.57 13.76 12.96
N THR A 35 10.44 12.57 12.36
CA THR A 35 9.48 12.36 11.27
C THR A 35 8.60 11.14 11.50
N LEU A 36 7.40 11.21 10.91
CA LEU A 36 6.44 10.12 10.77
C LEU A 36 6.54 9.43 9.41
N LEU A 37 7.43 9.87 8.51
CA LEU A 37 7.65 9.20 7.22
C LEU A 37 8.01 7.74 7.44
N ASP A 38 7.24 6.81 6.88
CA ASP A 38 7.51 5.37 7.00
C ASP A 38 8.81 4.97 6.28
N SER A 39 9.14 5.62 5.17
CA SER A 39 10.40 5.43 4.45
C SER A 39 11.65 5.86 5.23
N ALA A 40 11.49 6.62 6.30
CA ALA A 40 12.58 6.98 7.22
C ALA A 40 12.85 5.89 8.28
N TRP A 41 11.95 4.92 8.44
CA TRP A 41 12.14 3.73 9.26
C TRP A 41 12.92 2.67 8.46
N THR A 42 13.18 1.51 9.00
CA THR A 42 13.86 0.42 8.29
C THR A 42 12.97 -0.27 7.24
N VAL A 43 12.35 0.53 6.39
CA VAL A 43 11.49 0.08 5.29
C VAL A 43 12.22 0.34 3.97
N SER A 44 12.17 -0.61 3.04
CA SER A 44 12.79 -0.45 1.72
C SER A 44 12.27 0.79 1.00
N SER A 45 13.19 1.64 0.56
CA SER A 45 12.91 2.86 -0.22
C SER A 45 14.04 3.14 -1.20
N VAL A 46 14.94 4.07 -0.93
CA VAL A 46 16.18 4.32 -1.71
C VAL A 46 17.14 3.16 -1.55
N MET A 47 17.29 2.65 -0.32
CA MET A 47 18.09 1.48 0.04
C MET A 47 17.19 0.40 0.68
N PRO A 48 17.67 -0.85 0.80
CA PRO A 48 16.92 -1.93 1.45
C PRO A 48 16.48 -1.61 2.89
N MET A 49 17.23 -0.75 3.57
CA MET A 49 16.99 -0.35 4.96
C MET A 49 16.51 1.10 5.10
N GLY A 50 15.88 1.66 4.07
CA GLY A 50 15.30 3.00 4.09
C GLY A 50 16.10 4.04 3.30
N ALA A 51 16.33 5.21 3.88
CA ALA A 51 17.14 6.26 3.27
C ALA A 51 18.63 5.86 3.19
N TYR A 52 19.39 6.51 2.29
CA TYR A 52 20.84 6.30 2.22
C TYR A 52 21.56 6.90 3.43
N HIS A 53 22.44 6.10 4.01
CA HIS A 53 23.34 6.52 5.09
C HIS A 53 24.79 6.16 4.75
N PRO A 54 25.74 7.09 4.91
CA PRO A 54 27.16 6.82 4.68
C PRO A 54 27.83 5.97 5.77
N GLY A 55 27.08 5.54 6.79
CA GLY A 55 27.57 4.75 7.93
C GLY A 55 26.52 3.75 8.43
N PRO A 56 26.73 3.13 9.61
CA PRO A 56 25.80 2.16 10.16
C PRO A 56 24.40 2.76 10.33
N VAL A 57 23.40 2.04 9.85
CA VAL A 57 21.99 2.47 9.95
C VAL A 57 21.43 2.07 11.30
N PRO A 58 20.92 3.02 12.12
CA PRO A 58 20.19 2.67 13.33
C PRO A 58 18.93 1.88 12.97
N ALA A 59 18.69 0.78 13.67
CA ALA A 59 17.43 0.05 13.50
C ALA A 59 16.27 0.84 14.10
N HIS A 60 15.36 1.29 13.26
CA HIS A 60 14.08 1.88 13.65
C HIS A 60 12.95 0.96 13.16
N PHE A 61 12.03 0.58 14.05
CA PHE A 61 10.87 -0.23 13.68
C PHE A 61 9.64 0.66 13.58
N SER A 62 8.96 0.62 12.45
CA SER A 62 7.70 1.33 12.30
C SER A 62 6.65 0.79 13.29
N PRO A 63 5.90 1.67 13.96
CA PRO A 63 4.79 1.27 14.82
C PRO A 63 3.54 0.88 14.02
N THR A 64 3.51 1.15 12.72
CA THR A 64 2.36 0.82 11.86
C THR A 64 2.43 -0.64 11.41
N PRO A 65 1.27 -1.29 11.18
CA PRO A 65 1.22 -2.70 10.81
C PRO A 65 1.64 -2.98 9.36
N ASP A 66 1.58 -1.96 8.52
CA ASP A 66 1.95 -2.02 7.12
C ASP A 66 2.75 -0.77 6.74
N PRO A 67 3.98 -0.64 7.27
CA PRO A 67 4.80 0.54 7.02
C PRO A 67 5.22 0.66 5.55
N GLY A 68 5.15 -0.44 4.81
CA GLY A 68 5.47 -0.49 3.40
C GLY A 68 4.49 0.29 2.54
N ALA A 69 3.19 0.14 2.79
CA ALA A 69 2.19 0.75 1.92
C ALA A 69 2.35 2.28 1.79
N PRO A 70 2.46 3.10 2.87
CA PRO A 70 2.72 4.53 2.72
C PRO A 70 4.11 4.83 2.15
N ALA A 71 5.14 4.12 2.63
CA ALA A 71 6.52 4.32 2.18
C ALA A 71 6.68 4.07 0.68
N TRP A 72 5.95 3.12 0.12
CA TRP A 72 6.12 2.68 -1.26
C TRP A 72 5.12 3.32 -2.23
N THR A 73 4.05 3.92 -1.73
CA THR A 73 2.98 4.51 -2.53
C THR A 73 2.82 6.00 -2.26
N THR A 74 2.28 6.37 -1.11
CA THR A 74 1.92 7.76 -0.78
C THR A 74 3.12 8.69 -0.86
N GLU A 75 4.23 8.34 -0.23
CA GLU A 75 5.41 9.21 -0.13
C GLU A 75 6.08 9.47 -1.48
N PRO A 76 6.40 8.46 -2.32
CA PRO A 76 6.96 8.71 -3.65
C PRO A 76 5.96 9.38 -4.59
N TRP A 77 4.67 9.02 -4.56
CA TRP A 77 3.68 9.64 -5.44
C TRP A 77 3.52 11.14 -5.18
N PHE A 78 3.52 11.60 -3.93
CA PHE A 78 3.42 13.02 -3.64
C PHE A 78 4.61 13.81 -4.17
N LYS A 79 5.81 13.23 -4.22
CA LYS A 79 6.96 13.86 -4.86
C LYS A 79 6.78 13.94 -6.38
N ILE A 80 6.30 12.88 -7.02
CA ILE A 80 5.99 12.86 -8.45
C ILE A 80 4.90 13.90 -8.78
N ILE A 81 3.81 13.94 -7.99
CA ILE A 81 2.73 14.92 -8.11
C ILE A 81 3.25 16.35 -7.98
N SER A 82 4.12 16.58 -6.99
CA SER A 82 4.75 17.89 -6.78
C SER A 82 5.57 18.33 -8.00
N ASP A 83 6.37 17.42 -8.56
CA ASP A 83 7.20 17.73 -9.72
C ASP A 83 6.34 18.04 -10.96
N GLN A 84 5.24 17.32 -11.16
CA GLN A 84 4.32 17.60 -12.26
C GLN A 84 3.63 18.95 -12.13
N TYR A 85 3.18 19.32 -10.92
CA TYR A 85 2.56 20.63 -10.69
C TYR A 85 3.57 21.79 -10.81
N LEU A 86 4.75 21.65 -10.17
CA LEU A 86 5.66 22.78 -9.99
C LEU A 86 6.71 22.90 -11.10
N ASN A 87 7.22 21.77 -11.61
CA ASN A 87 8.31 21.74 -12.58
C ASN A 87 7.82 21.55 -14.01
N GLU A 88 6.83 20.67 -14.22
CA GLU A 88 6.28 20.41 -15.57
C GLU A 88 5.07 21.32 -15.88
N HIS A 89 4.48 21.98 -14.87
CA HIS A 89 3.26 22.78 -14.99
C HIS A 89 2.10 22.03 -15.63
N ARG A 90 1.97 20.73 -15.30
CA ARG A 90 0.93 19.81 -15.80
C ARG A 90 0.07 19.28 -14.66
N LEU A 91 -1.11 18.78 -15.01
CA LEU A 91 -1.94 18.03 -14.08
C LEU A 91 -1.33 16.64 -13.87
N PRO A 92 -1.38 16.06 -12.67
CA PRO A 92 -0.80 14.76 -12.42
C PRO A 92 -1.74 13.61 -12.86
N LEU A 93 -1.95 13.48 -14.18
CA LEU A 93 -2.82 12.46 -14.75
C LEU A 93 -2.10 11.15 -15.04
N TRP A 94 -0.82 11.21 -15.40
CA TRP A 94 -0.02 10.07 -15.82
C TRP A 94 1.29 9.98 -15.05
N ASN A 95 1.68 8.77 -14.61
CA ASN A 95 3.01 8.47 -14.05
C ASN A 95 3.85 7.72 -15.10
N PRO A 96 4.88 8.34 -15.69
CA PRO A 96 5.71 7.69 -16.70
C PRO A 96 6.80 6.78 -16.11
N TYR A 97 7.05 6.85 -14.81
CA TYR A 97 8.24 6.29 -14.17
C TYR A 97 8.08 4.84 -13.72
N SER A 98 6.86 4.33 -13.58
CA SER A 98 6.57 2.96 -13.13
C SER A 98 5.79 2.19 -14.20
N ALA A 99 5.93 0.86 -14.28
CA ALA A 99 5.13 -0.05 -15.12
C ALA A 99 5.02 0.34 -16.61
N PHE A 100 6.06 0.91 -17.19
CA PHE A 100 6.05 1.47 -18.56
C PHE A 100 5.12 2.66 -18.75
N GLY A 101 4.65 3.25 -17.65
CA GLY A 101 3.65 4.30 -17.57
C GLY A 101 2.30 3.77 -17.09
N THR A 102 1.72 4.48 -16.12
CA THR A 102 0.44 4.14 -15.49
C THR A 102 -0.40 5.39 -15.21
N PRO A 103 -1.75 5.31 -15.25
CA PRO A 103 -2.60 6.45 -14.94
C PRO A 103 -2.52 6.79 -13.44
N LEU A 104 -1.97 7.97 -13.11
CA LEU A 104 -1.75 8.39 -11.72
C LEU A 104 -3.04 8.88 -11.04
N ALA A 105 -3.73 9.83 -11.65
CA ALA A 105 -4.96 10.36 -11.06
C ALA A 105 -6.10 9.34 -11.04
N ALA A 106 -6.22 8.54 -12.11
CA ALA A 106 -7.30 7.56 -12.24
C ALA A 106 -7.18 6.40 -11.26
N ALA A 107 -6.01 6.14 -10.68
CA ALA A 107 -5.85 5.20 -9.57
C ALA A 107 -6.52 5.66 -8.28
N MET A 108 -6.86 6.94 -8.15
CA MET A 108 -7.44 7.64 -7.00
C MET A 108 -6.55 7.66 -5.75
N LEU A 109 -5.94 6.55 -5.40
CA LEU A 109 -5.11 6.36 -4.19
C LEU A 109 -3.97 7.39 -4.05
N PRO A 110 -3.32 7.88 -5.13
CA PRO A 110 -2.33 8.96 -5.06
C PRO A 110 -2.88 10.32 -4.60
N GLN A 111 -4.19 10.54 -4.61
CA GLN A 111 -4.88 11.75 -4.10
C GLN A 111 -4.41 13.08 -4.71
N PRO A 112 -4.12 13.19 -6.02
CA PRO A 112 -3.50 14.38 -6.58
C PRO A 112 -4.36 15.66 -6.47
N PHE A 113 -5.67 15.50 -6.36
CA PHE A 113 -6.63 16.60 -6.26
C PHE A 113 -7.24 16.75 -4.86
N TYR A 114 -6.66 16.12 -3.83
CA TYR A 114 -7.17 16.25 -2.47
C TYR A 114 -6.72 17.57 -1.82
N PRO A 115 -7.65 18.52 -1.57
CA PRO A 115 -7.27 19.86 -1.13
C PRO A 115 -6.55 19.88 0.23
N LEU A 116 -6.84 18.92 1.10
CA LEU A 116 -6.23 18.86 2.43
C LEU A 116 -4.78 18.36 2.41
N ALA A 117 -4.35 17.76 1.31
CA ALA A 117 -2.96 17.36 1.09
C ALA A 117 -2.14 18.43 0.33
N ALA A 118 -2.75 19.57 -0.04
CA ALA A 118 -2.11 20.56 -0.90
C ALA A 118 -0.76 21.06 -0.38
N LEU A 119 -0.62 21.26 0.94
CA LEU A 119 0.63 21.71 1.53
C LEU A 119 1.75 20.68 1.33
N PHE A 120 1.46 19.41 1.51
CA PHE A 120 2.42 18.33 1.28
C PHE A 120 2.70 18.16 -0.22
N ALA A 121 1.68 18.17 -1.06
CA ALA A 121 1.83 18.09 -2.52
C ALA A 121 2.68 19.23 -3.11
N LEU A 122 2.55 20.45 -2.57
CA LEU A 122 3.32 21.60 -3.04
C LEU A 122 4.73 21.69 -2.47
N HIS A 123 5.01 21.03 -1.35
CA HIS A 123 6.33 21.01 -0.71
C HIS A 123 6.59 19.71 0.02
N PRO A 124 6.84 18.58 -0.69
CA PRO A 124 7.11 17.28 -0.09
C PRO A 124 8.35 17.34 0.80
N SER A 125 8.14 17.17 2.10
CA SER A 125 9.19 17.13 3.12
C SER A 125 8.69 16.39 4.34
N ALA A 126 9.58 15.91 5.20
CA ALA A 126 9.23 15.28 6.46
C ALA A 126 8.31 16.15 7.33
N TRP A 127 8.53 17.46 7.35
CA TRP A 127 7.74 18.38 8.16
C TRP A 127 6.32 18.58 7.63
N THR A 128 6.17 18.81 6.30
CA THR A 128 4.83 18.95 5.68
C THR A 128 4.06 17.65 5.72
N TYR A 129 4.75 16.50 5.65
CA TYR A 129 4.14 15.20 5.88
C TYR A 129 3.61 15.06 7.29
N ASN A 130 4.42 15.36 8.31
CA ASN A 130 3.99 15.36 9.70
C ASN A 130 2.75 16.25 9.93
N LEU A 131 2.73 17.46 9.32
CA LEU A 131 1.57 18.36 9.38
C LEU A 131 0.34 17.77 8.69
N PHE A 132 0.50 17.15 7.53
CA PHE A 132 -0.59 16.49 6.81
C PHE A 132 -1.20 15.37 7.67
N ILE A 133 -0.36 14.52 8.24
CA ILE A 133 -0.76 13.39 9.07
C ILE A 133 -1.50 13.86 10.33
N VAL A 134 -0.88 14.74 11.12
CA VAL A 134 -1.48 15.27 12.37
C VAL A 134 -2.71 16.14 12.07
N GLY A 135 -2.69 16.87 10.94
CA GLY A 135 -3.81 17.66 10.47
C GLY A 135 -5.07 16.84 10.19
N ARG A 136 -4.92 15.59 9.68
CA ARG A 136 -6.04 14.67 9.50
C ARG A 136 -6.70 14.32 10.83
N LEU A 137 -5.91 14.01 11.87
CA LEU A 137 -6.45 13.74 13.20
C LEU A 137 -7.16 14.96 13.79
N PHE A 138 -6.56 16.15 13.66
CA PHE A 138 -7.21 17.38 14.09
C PHE A 138 -8.58 17.56 13.42
N LEU A 139 -8.65 17.30 12.11
CA LEU A 139 -9.90 17.40 11.35
C LEU A 139 -10.95 16.40 11.86
N ALA A 140 -10.57 15.15 12.12
CA ALA A 140 -11.46 14.15 12.71
C ALA A 140 -12.04 14.62 14.05
N GLY A 141 -11.18 15.13 14.93
CA GLY A 141 -11.61 15.67 16.24
C GLY A 141 -12.52 16.88 16.12
N LEU A 142 -12.15 17.86 15.30
CA LEU A 142 -12.94 19.08 15.13
C LEU A 142 -14.32 18.80 14.53
N LEU A 143 -14.39 17.96 13.50
CA LEU A 143 -15.67 17.60 12.86
C LEU A 143 -16.56 16.78 13.79
N THR A 144 -15.98 15.90 14.60
CA THR A 144 -16.70 15.15 15.63
C THR A 144 -17.25 16.10 16.70
N PHE A 145 -16.44 17.06 17.17
CA PHE A 145 -16.91 18.10 18.09
C PHE A 145 -18.10 18.86 17.51
N LEU A 146 -18.00 19.33 16.27
CA LEU A 146 -19.07 20.10 15.63
C LEU A 146 -20.35 19.29 15.46
N PHE A 147 -20.26 18.02 15.09
CA PHE A 147 -21.41 17.12 15.01
C PHE A 147 -22.04 16.90 16.41
N ALA A 148 -21.21 16.52 17.39
CA ALA A 148 -21.68 16.24 18.76
C ALA A 148 -22.32 17.47 19.41
N ARG A 149 -21.79 18.69 19.14
CA ARG A 149 -22.36 19.98 19.65
C ARG A 149 -23.80 20.24 19.20
N LEU A 150 -24.27 19.57 18.17
CA LEU A 150 -25.68 19.65 17.79
C LEU A 150 -26.61 19.02 18.85
N PHE A 151 -26.11 18.14 19.70
CA PHE A 151 -26.93 17.34 20.64
C PHE A 151 -26.41 17.40 22.10
N LEU A 152 -25.12 17.65 22.29
CA LEU A 152 -24.41 17.57 23.57
C LEU A 152 -23.90 18.93 24.03
N ASP A 153 -23.60 19.05 25.31
CA ASP A 153 -22.87 20.17 25.87
C ASP A 153 -21.40 20.21 25.43
N HIS A 154 -20.72 21.32 25.70
CA HIS A 154 -19.33 21.56 25.24
C HIS A 154 -18.36 20.46 25.69
N ALA A 155 -18.36 20.13 27.00
CA ALA A 155 -17.42 19.16 27.54
C ALA A 155 -17.66 17.73 27.01
N ALA A 156 -18.92 17.32 26.89
CA ALA A 156 -19.27 16.02 26.33
C ALA A 156 -18.96 15.92 24.85
N SER A 157 -19.12 17.01 24.11
CA SER A 157 -18.73 17.07 22.68
C SER A 157 -17.21 16.98 22.51
N LEU A 158 -16.45 17.66 23.40
CA LEU A 158 -14.99 17.57 23.40
C LEU A 158 -14.49 16.17 23.78
N PHE A 159 -15.15 15.52 24.74
CA PHE A 159 -14.87 14.15 25.13
C PHE A 159 -15.04 13.18 23.96
N ALA A 160 -16.17 13.26 23.22
CA ALA A 160 -16.40 12.46 22.02
C ALA A 160 -15.38 12.75 20.93
N ALA A 161 -14.99 14.02 20.74
CA ALA A 161 -14.00 14.44 19.77
C ALA A 161 -12.62 13.82 20.03
N ILE A 162 -12.17 13.82 21.29
CA ILE A 162 -10.87 13.23 21.69
C ILE A 162 -10.92 11.71 21.55
N ALA A 163 -12.02 11.07 21.96
CA ALA A 163 -12.19 9.63 21.83
C ALA A 163 -12.13 9.15 20.38
N PHE A 164 -12.69 9.91 19.42
CA PHE A 164 -12.61 9.58 18.01
C PHE A 164 -11.26 9.94 17.39
N MET A 165 -10.74 11.13 17.69
CA MET A 165 -9.48 11.65 17.14
C MET A 165 -8.27 10.75 17.47
N LEU A 166 -8.23 10.18 18.67
CA LEU A 166 -7.14 9.35 19.18
C LEU A 166 -7.52 7.86 19.25
N THR A 167 -8.56 7.44 18.51
CA THR A 167 -8.90 6.01 18.42
C THR A 167 -7.72 5.20 17.88
N GLY A 168 -7.55 3.98 18.39
CA GLY A 168 -6.46 3.11 17.99
C GLY A 168 -6.37 2.89 16.49
N TYR A 169 -7.50 2.87 15.78
CA TYR A 169 -7.52 2.74 14.33
C TYR A 169 -6.71 3.84 13.63
N PHE A 170 -7.00 5.11 13.94
CA PHE A 170 -6.27 6.21 13.32
C PHE A 170 -4.80 6.29 13.72
N ILE A 171 -4.45 5.72 14.87
CA ILE A 171 -3.05 5.67 15.32
C ILE A 171 -2.31 4.51 14.63
N ILE A 172 -2.95 3.35 14.43
CA ILE A 172 -2.37 2.20 13.73
C ILE A 172 -2.18 2.50 12.24
N PHE A 173 -3.19 3.10 11.61
CA PHE A 173 -3.21 3.42 10.19
C PHE A 173 -2.86 4.89 9.92
N LEU A 174 -2.06 5.50 10.83
CA LEU A 174 -1.79 6.94 10.83
C LEU A 174 -1.33 7.47 9.48
N ASP A 175 -0.50 6.73 8.78
CA ASP A 175 0.17 7.15 7.53
C ASP A 175 -0.59 6.68 6.27
N MET A 176 -1.55 5.78 6.43
CA MET A 176 -2.29 5.19 5.33
C MET A 176 -3.17 6.20 4.57
N PRO A 177 -3.25 6.09 3.22
CA PRO A 177 -4.03 7.01 2.39
C PRO A 177 -5.54 6.98 2.67
N HIS A 178 -6.12 5.82 3.02
CA HIS A 178 -7.57 5.68 3.29
C HIS A 178 -8.05 6.55 4.46
N VAL A 179 -7.18 6.87 5.42
CA VAL A 179 -7.49 7.75 6.55
C VAL A 179 -7.94 9.14 6.08
N SER A 180 -7.46 9.61 4.91
CA SER A 180 -7.89 10.88 4.32
C SER A 180 -9.41 10.95 4.07
N VAL A 181 -10.06 9.83 3.79
CA VAL A 181 -11.52 9.72 3.64
C VAL A 181 -12.19 9.50 4.99
N GLU A 182 -11.65 8.66 5.83
CA GLU A 182 -12.27 8.20 7.08
C GLU A 182 -12.38 9.29 8.13
N VAL A 183 -11.44 10.23 8.16
CA VAL A 183 -11.52 11.42 9.03
C VAL A 183 -12.68 12.36 8.65
N LEU A 184 -13.25 12.21 7.46
CA LEU A 184 -14.42 12.96 6.99
C LEU A 184 -15.76 12.31 7.39
N LEU A 185 -15.77 11.14 8.01
CA LEU A 185 -16.99 10.49 8.50
C LEU A 185 -17.86 11.44 9.34
N PRO A 186 -17.33 12.15 10.35
CA PRO A 186 -18.13 13.11 11.11
C PRO A 186 -18.64 14.29 10.27
N ALA A 187 -17.94 14.67 9.19
CA ALA A 187 -18.39 15.72 8.27
C ALA A 187 -19.64 15.32 7.50
N VAL A 188 -19.71 14.05 7.05
CA VAL A 188 -20.89 13.50 6.38
C VAL A 188 -22.10 13.54 7.32
N PHE A 189 -21.94 13.08 8.56
CA PHE A 189 -23.00 13.13 9.56
C PHE A 189 -23.41 14.56 9.91
N LEU A 190 -22.45 15.46 10.06
CA LEU A 190 -22.70 16.87 10.31
C LEU A 190 -23.50 17.52 9.17
N ALA A 191 -23.08 17.31 7.93
CA ALA A 191 -23.73 17.87 6.74
C ALA A 191 -25.17 17.35 6.60
N PHE A 192 -25.38 16.05 6.81
CA PHE A 192 -26.69 15.41 6.73
C PHE A 192 -27.62 15.88 7.85
N GLU A 193 -27.12 16.00 9.09
CA GLU A 193 -27.91 16.54 10.20
C GLU A 193 -28.25 18.03 10.01
N LEU A 194 -27.33 18.84 9.47
CA LEU A 194 -27.60 20.23 9.12
C LEU A 194 -28.67 20.32 8.03
N LEU A 195 -28.65 19.44 7.05
CA LEU A 195 -29.68 19.38 6.00
C LEU A 195 -31.06 19.02 6.59
N LEU A 196 -31.11 18.04 7.49
CA LEU A 196 -32.33 17.67 8.22
C LEU A 196 -32.89 18.84 9.04
N ARG A 197 -32.05 19.56 9.77
CA ARG A 197 -32.46 20.65 10.66
C ARG A 197 -32.86 21.90 9.91
N LYS A 198 -32.01 22.32 8.96
CA LYS A 198 -32.19 23.63 8.28
C LYS A 198 -33.04 23.54 7.02
N ASN A 199 -33.13 22.35 6.39
CA ASN A 199 -33.83 22.14 5.12
C ASN A 199 -33.50 23.21 4.06
N SER A 200 -32.25 23.67 4.01
CA SER A 200 -31.81 24.79 3.17
C SER A 200 -30.88 24.35 2.05
N TRP A 201 -30.83 25.12 0.96
CA TRP A 201 -29.91 24.86 -0.14
C TRP A 201 -28.44 25.05 0.26
N GLN A 202 -28.12 25.90 1.26
CA GLN A 202 -26.78 26.03 1.80
C GLN A 202 -26.35 24.76 2.55
N ALA A 203 -27.26 24.08 3.26
CA ALA A 203 -26.94 22.79 3.86
C ALA A 203 -26.76 21.70 2.80
N ALA A 204 -27.53 21.73 1.70
CA ALA A 204 -27.30 20.87 0.54
C ALA A 204 -25.95 21.16 -0.11
N ALA A 205 -25.55 22.43 -0.25
CA ALA A 205 -24.24 22.82 -0.76
C ALA A 205 -23.10 22.32 0.14
N ALA A 206 -23.26 22.38 1.47
CA ALA A 206 -22.26 21.80 2.40
C ALA A 206 -22.14 20.27 2.23
N THR A 207 -23.26 19.56 2.07
CA THR A 207 -23.25 18.12 1.77
C THR A 207 -22.51 17.82 0.47
N PHE A 208 -22.79 18.57 -0.58
CA PHE A 208 -22.13 18.50 -1.87
C PHE A 208 -20.60 18.65 -1.74
N CYS A 209 -20.11 19.66 -1.01
CA CYS A 209 -18.67 19.87 -0.77
C CYS A 209 -18.04 18.70 0.02
N VAL A 210 -18.75 18.15 1.00
CA VAL A 210 -18.23 17.02 1.80
C VAL A 210 -18.08 15.79 0.93
N ILE A 211 -19.05 15.49 0.04
CA ILE A 211 -18.93 14.35 -0.88
C ILE A 211 -17.74 14.55 -1.83
N PHE A 212 -17.56 15.76 -2.37
CA PHE A 212 -16.38 16.07 -3.18
C PHE A 212 -15.05 15.79 -2.44
N LEU A 213 -14.94 16.23 -1.19
CA LEU A 213 -13.75 15.96 -0.36
C LEU A 213 -13.56 14.45 -0.12
N CYS A 214 -14.63 13.71 0.14
CA CYS A 214 -14.56 12.25 0.33
C CYS A 214 -14.08 11.54 -0.96
N VAL A 215 -14.56 11.97 -2.14
CA VAL A 215 -14.15 11.38 -3.42
C VAL A 215 -12.67 11.68 -3.71
N THR A 216 -12.26 12.96 -3.55
CA THR A 216 -10.87 13.36 -3.80
C THR A 216 -9.88 12.80 -2.77
N GLY A 217 -10.36 12.34 -1.62
CA GLY A 217 -9.59 11.61 -0.61
C GLY A 217 -9.10 10.23 -1.05
N GLY A 218 -9.59 9.71 -2.19
CA GLY A 218 -8.91 8.68 -2.98
C GLY A 218 -9.12 7.23 -2.54
N MET A 219 -10.05 6.91 -1.61
CA MET A 219 -10.33 5.54 -1.19
C MET A 219 -11.79 5.15 -1.42
N PRO A 220 -12.10 4.43 -2.52
CA PRO A 220 -13.47 4.09 -2.90
C PRO A 220 -14.21 3.22 -1.86
N GLU A 221 -13.56 2.27 -1.22
CA GLU A 221 -14.16 1.39 -0.21
C GLU A 221 -14.61 2.17 1.03
N SER A 222 -13.72 3.02 1.59
CA SER A 222 -14.04 3.89 2.72
C SER A 222 -15.11 4.92 2.35
N LEU A 223 -15.07 5.48 1.14
CA LEU A 223 -16.10 6.36 0.60
C LEU A 223 -17.47 5.68 0.60
N PHE A 224 -17.56 4.46 0.06
CA PHE A 224 -18.80 3.67 0.02
C PHE A 224 -19.37 3.45 1.42
N LEU A 225 -18.54 3.01 2.38
CA LEU A 225 -18.98 2.74 3.75
C LEU A 225 -19.46 4.01 4.46
N ILE A 226 -18.71 5.11 4.37
CA ILE A 226 -19.01 6.37 5.06
C ILE A 226 -20.31 6.98 4.53
N VAL A 227 -20.47 7.03 3.20
CA VAL A 227 -21.65 7.61 2.58
C VAL A 227 -22.86 6.71 2.85
N SER A 228 -22.73 5.40 2.74
CA SER A 228 -23.82 4.44 3.02
C SER A 228 -24.26 4.53 4.49
N PHE A 229 -23.32 4.59 5.43
CA PHE A 229 -23.64 4.74 6.85
C PHE A 229 -24.31 6.09 7.14
N GLY A 230 -23.81 7.16 6.53
CA GLY A 230 -24.46 8.48 6.57
C GLY A 230 -25.90 8.46 6.03
N CYS A 231 -26.14 7.76 4.90
CA CYS A 231 -27.50 7.61 4.34
C CYS A 231 -28.42 6.83 5.27
N VAL A 232 -27.96 5.73 5.89
CA VAL A 232 -28.72 4.99 6.89
C VAL A 232 -29.08 5.89 8.08
N TYR A 233 -28.11 6.68 8.56
CA TYR A 233 -28.36 7.68 9.61
C TYR A 233 -29.41 8.71 9.20
N PHE A 234 -29.28 9.29 8.00
CA PHE A 234 -30.23 10.28 7.49
C PHE A 234 -31.64 9.72 7.41
N LEU A 235 -31.81 8.51 6.86
CA LEU A 235 -33.10 7.82 6.79
C LEU A 235 -33.66 7.55 8.17
N PHE A 236 -32.86 7.02 9.09
CA PHE A 236 -33.29 6.81 10.48
C PHE A 236 -33.83 8.09 11.12
N ARG A 237 -33.09 9.20 10.97
CA ARG A 237 -33.47 10.51 11.51
C ARG A 237 -34.73 11.06 10.82
N LEU A 238 -34.86 10.86 9.50
CA LEU A 238 -36.00 11.32 8.70
C LEU A 238 -37.29 10.63 9.15
N PHE A 239 -37.24 9.29 9.38
CA PHE A 239 -38.37 8.49 9.82
C PHE A 239 -38.67 8.57 11.33
N SER A 240 -37.67 8.97 12.13
CA SER A 240 -37.88 9.20 13.58
C SER A 240 -38.65 10.50 13.87
N ALA A 241 -38.82 11.38 12.87
CA ALA A 241 -39.64 12.59 13.00
C ALA A 241 -41.12 12.25 12.89
N PRO A 242 -42.01 12.86 13.69
CA PRO A 242 -43.42 12.56 13.63
C PRO A 242 -44.03 13.04 12.29
N GLY A 243 -44.71 12.13 11.60
CA GLY A 243 -45.43 12.38 10.36
C GLY A 243 -44.55 12.47 9.11
N PHE A 244 -44.76 11.54 8.17
CA PHE A 244 -44.12 11.58 6.86
C PHE A 244 -44.94 12.46 5.93
N GLY A 245 -44.38 13.61 5.52
CA GLY A 245 -45.10 14.59 4.73
C GLY A 245 -44.15 15.35 3.73
N ALA A 246 -44.70 16.39 3.11
CA ALA A 246 -43.99 17.16 2.07
C ALA A 246 -42.59 17.65 2.50
N VAL A 247 -42.39 18.01 3.77
CA VAL A 247 -41.12 18.49 4.30
C VAL A 247 -40.05 17.38 4.31
N GLN A 248 -40.42 16.15 4.69
CA GLN A 248 -39.53 14.97 4.68
C GLN A 248 -39.15 14.62 3.24
N MET A 249 -40.10 14.65 2.31
CA MET A 249 -39.82 14.44 0.89
C MET A 249 -38.88 15.51 0.32
N GLN A 250 -39.04 16.79 0.70
CA GLN A 250 -38.11 17.86 0.31
C GLN A 250 -36.70 17.65 0.86
N ARG A 251 -36.55 17.17 2.13
CA ARG A 251 -35.24 16.85 2.74
C ARG A 251 -34.58 15.72 2.00
N PHE A 252 -35.34 14.66 1.72
CA PHE A 252 -34.86 13.51 0.94
C PHE A 252 -34.44 13.92 -0.47
N GLY A 253 -35.27 14.70 -1.18
CA GLY A 253 -34.95 15.20 -2.51
C GLY A 253 -33.72 16.10 -2.53
N LYS A 254 -33.50 16.94 -1.50
CA LYS A 254 -32.28 17.75 -1.37
C LYS A 254 -31.06 16.92 -1.07
N LEU A 255 -31.17 15.82 -0.28
CA LEU A 255 -30.06 14.89 -0.07
C LEU A 255 -29.67 14.22 -1.38
N THR A 256 -30.64 13.62 -2.08
CA THR A 256 -30.40 12.96 -3.37
C THR A 256 -29.74 13.91 -4.35
N PHE A 257 -30.26 15.13 -4.48
CA PHE A 257 -29.69 16.17 -5.32
C PHE A 257 -28.25 16.52 -4.92
N ALA A 258 -27.98 16.68 -3.61
CA ALA A 258 -26.65 17.02 -3.12
C ALA A 258 -25.64 15.88 -3.34
N LEU A 259 -26.05 14.62 -3.15
CA LEU A 259 -25.22 13.46 -3.44
C LEU A 259 -24.89 13.38 -4.94
N THR A 260 -25.92 13.46 -5.80
CA THR A 260 -25.75 13.41 -7.26
C THR A 260 -24.79 14.50 -7.74
N LEU A 261 -24.96 15.74 -7.27
CA LEU A 261 -24.07 16.84 -7.65
C LEU A 261 -22.69 16.73 -7.02
N GLY A 262 -22.55 16.17 -5.81
CA GLY A 262 -21.26 15.93 -5.18
C GLY A 262 -20.42 14.94 -5.98
N PHE A 263 -21.03 13.84 -6.42
CA PHE A 263 -20.38 12.90 -7.34
C PHE A 263 -20.14 13.52 -8.72
N ALA A 264 -21.07 14.31 -9.24
CA ALA A 264 -20.91 15.00 -10.52
C ALA A 264 -19.79 16.06 -10.48
N LEU A 265 -19.59 16.77 -9.37
CA LEU A 265 -18.44 17.67 -9.20
C LEU A 265 -17.12 16.92 -9.25
N SER A 266 -17.10 15.69 -8.82
CA SER A 266 -15.92 14.82 -8.81
C SER A 266 -15.79 13.99 -10.11
N ALA A 267 -16.60 14.24 -11.13
CA ALA A 267 -16.64 13.46 -12.36
C ALA A 267 -15.31 13.47 -13.12
N PHE A 268 -14.51 14.55 -13.00
CA PHE A 268 -13.18 14.64 -13.58
C PHE A 268 -12.20 13.57 -13.04
N LEU A 269 -12.47 13.02 -11.85
CA LEU A 269 -11.71 11.94 -11.22
C LEU A 269 -12.45 10.59 -11.36
N LEU A 270 -13.77 10.58 -11.15
CA LEU A 270 -14.56 9.36 -11.16
C LEU A 270 -14.65 8.70 -12.55
N LEU A 271 -14.80 9.48 -13.62
CA LEU A 271 -14.88 8.88 -14.97
C LEU A 271 -13.59 8.22 -15.40
N PRO A 272 -12.39 8.85 -15.23
CA PRO A 272 -11.12 8.16 -15.43
C PRO A 272 -10.94 6.93 -14.53
N PHE A 273 -11.35 6.99 -13.27
CA PHE A 273 -11.30 5.84 -12.37
C PHE A 273 -12.15 4.66 -12.88
N LEU A 274 -13.38 4.92 -13.32
CA LEU A 274 -14.24 3.87 -13.90
C LEU A 274 -13.68 3.30 -15.21
N GLU A 275 -12.99 4.13 -16.00
CA GLU A 275 -12.26 3.67 -17.19
C GLU A 275 -11.07 2.80 -16.77
N PHE A 276 -10.31 3.21 -15.74
CA PHE A 276 -9.18 2.45 -15.24
C PHE A 276 -9.61 1.10 -14.64
N MET A 277 -10.66 1.06 -13.82
CA MET A 277 -11.21 -0.20 -13.28
C MET A 277 -11.52 -1.24 -14.36
N ARG A 278 -12.04 -0.82 -15.52
CA ARG A 278 -12.34 -1.74 -16.64
C ARG A 278 -11.07 -2.33 -17.26
N ASN A 279 -9.96 -1.61 -17.21
CA ASN A 279 -8.67 -1.98 -17.77
C ASN A 279 -7.68 -2.49 -16.73
N ALA A 280 -8.03 -2.47 -15.46
CA ALA A 280 -7.16 -2.86 -14.37
C ALA A 280 -7.29 -4.34 -14.01
N HIS A 281 -6.24 -4.83 -13.36
CA HIS A 281 -6.23 -5.97 -12.47
C HIS A 281 -6.20 -5.43 -11.05
N ASP A 282 -7.25 -5.69 -10.28
CA ASP A 282 -7.38 -5.25 -8.90
C ASP A 282 -6.80 -6.34 -7.99
N THR A 283 -5.89 -5.97 -7.10
CA THR A 283 -5.34 -6.88 -6.08
C THR A 283 -6.32 -7.13 -4.95
N HIS A 284 -7.25 -6.21 -4.70
CA HIS A 284 -8.39 -6.39 -3.80
C HIS A 284 -9.59 -7.00 -4.55
N GLN A 285 -9.38 -8.12 -5.21
CA GLN A 285 -10.41 -8.73 -6.05
C GLN A 285 -11.68 -9.04 -5.27
N THR A 286 -12.79 -9.11 -6.02
CA THR A 286 -14.08 -9.60 -5.52
C THR A 286 -13.94 -10.95 -4.81
N VAL A 287 -12.95 -11.75 -5.21
CA VAL A 287 -12.66 -13.07 -4.64
C VAL A 287 -11.25 -13.05 -4.05
N ASN A 288 -11.11 -13.32 -2.75
CA ASN A 288 -9.82 -13.41 -2.07
C ASN A 288 -9.01 -14.65 -2.51
N LEU A 289 -7.77 -14.76 -2.02
CA LEU A 289 -6.86 -15.89 -2.32
C LEU A 289 -7.42 -17.28 -1.99
N HIS A 290 -8.45 -17.34 -1.12
CA HIS A 290 -9.12 -18.59 -0.72
C HIS A 290 -10.40 -18.87 -1.50
N GLY A 291 -10.71 -18.09 -2.55
CA GLY A 291 -11.92 -18.25 -3.35
C GLY A 291 -13.19 -17.65 -2.71
N GLU A 292 -13.05 -16.86 -1.66
CA GLU A 292 -14.16 -16.19 -0.97
C GLU A 292 -14.29 -14.75 -1.41
N LEU A 293 -15.54 -14.22 -1.43
CA LEU A 293 -15.78 -12.81 -1.70
C LEU A 293 -15.13 -11.94 -0.62
N SER A 294 -14.40 -10.90 -1.02
CA SER A 294 -13.77 -9.94 -0.09
C SER A 294 -14.78 -9.33 0.89
N GLY A 295 -15.97 -9.04 0.41
CA GLY A 295 -17.08 -8.58 1.24
C GLY A 295 -17.57 -9.60 2.27
N MET A 296 -17.24 -10.87 2.14
CA MET A 296 -17.59 -11.93 3.09
C MET A 296 -16.49 -12.22 4.10
N ALA A 297 -15.30 -11.59 3.95
CA ALA A 297 -14.21 -11.75 4.89
C ALA A 297 -14.64 -11.41 6.34
N VAL A 298 -14.19 -12.24 7.28
CA VAL A 298 -14.57 -12.17 8.69
C VAL A 298 -13.37 -12.42 9.60
N ASP A 299 -13.48 -11.95 10.83
CA ASP A 299 -12.57 -12.39 11.88
C ASP A 299 -13.06 -13.73 12.45
N SER A 300 -12.18 -14.70 12.48
CA SER A 300 -12.51 -16.06 12.95
C SER A 300 -12.67 -16.17 14.47
N ASP A 301 -12.10 -15.23 15.24
CA ASP A 301 -12.11 -15.29 16.70
C ASP A 301 -12.79 -14.07 17.34
N TRP A 302 -14.06 -14.22 17.71
CA TRP A 302 -14.82 -13.17 18.39
C TRP A 302 -14.22 -12.74 19.74
N ARG A 303 -13.36 -13.56 20.38
CA ARG A 303 -12.68 -13.23 21.62
C ARG A 303 -11.68 -12.10 21.44
N SER A 304 -11.21 -11.87 20.20
CA SER A 304 -10.36 -10.75 19.84
C SER A 304 -10.99 -9.38 20.16
N THR A 305 -12.31 -9.35 20.44
CA THR A 305 -13.03 -8.16 20.94
C THR A 305 -12.36 -7.54 22.17
N ILE A 306 -11.60 -8.31 22.97
CA ILE A 306 -10.84 -7.80 24.12
C ILE A 306 -9.84 -6.72 23.72
N LEU A 307 -9.30 -6.76 22.50
CA LEU A 307 -8.31 -5.82 21.98
C LEU A 307 -8.87 -4.40 21.81
N TYR A 308 -10.19 -4.25 21.67
CA TYR A 308 -10.82 -2.93 21.67
C TYR A 308 -10.69 -2.20 23.02
N LEU A 309 -10.46 -2.95 24.10
CA LEU A 309 -10.34 -2.43 25.47
C LEU A 309 -8.93 -2.56 26.04
N LEU A 310 -8.22 -3.61 25.67
CA LEU A 310 -6.87 -3.95 26.16
C LEU A 310 -5.96 -4.31 24.96
N PRO A 311 -5.47 -3.33 24.21
CA PRO A 311 -4.81 -3.55 22.93
C PRO A 311 -3.47 -4.28 23.04
N THR A 312 -2.79 -4.18 24.18
CA THR A 312 -1.46 -4.76 24.43
C THR A 312 -1.49 -6.02 25.29
N ILE A 313 -2.67 -6.62 25.48
CA ILE A 313 -2.83 -7.80 26.36
C ILE A 313 -1.98 -9.01 25.91
N PHE A 314 -1.67 -9.10 24.61
CA PHE A 314 -0.83 -10.13 24.02
C PHE A 314 0.55 -9.62 23.59
N GLY A 315 0.97 -8.47 24.05
CA GLY A 315 2.20 -7.79 23.68
C GLY A 315 1.97 -6.62 22.73
N PRO A 316 3.05 -5.98 22.26
CA PRO A 316 2.97 -4.92 21.27
C PRO A 316 2.32 -5.42 19.99
N ILE A 317 1.63 -4.54 19.25
CA ILE A 317 0.81 -4.89 18.07
C ILE A 317 1.61 -5.69 17.03
N LEU A 318 2.86 -5.31 16.76
CA LEU A 318 3.71 -5.98 15.75
C LEU A 318 4.37 -7.27 16.23
N ASN A 319 4.45 -7.50 17.54
CA ASN A 319 5.06 -8.69 18.15
C ASN A 319 4.05 -9.46 19.00
N SER A 320 2.80 -9.47 18.59
CA SER A 320 1.73 -10.19 19.28
C SER A 320 1.98 -11.70 19.24
N ILE A 321 1.85 -12.35 20.41
CA ILE A 321 2.02 -13.81 20.59
C ILE A 321 0.89 -14.60 19.92
N ILE A 322 -0.25 -13.96 19.70
CA ILE A 322 -1.38 -14.55 18.96
C ILE A 322 -1.21 -14.21 17.49
N GLY A 323 -0.39 -14.94 16.79
CA GLY A 323 -0.26 -15.00 15.34
C GLY A 323 -0.29 -13.65 14.63
N GLY A 324 0.82 -13.30 13.97
CA GLY A 324 0.87 -12.14 13.10
C GLY A 324 -0.25 -12.18 12.07
N GLY A 325 -0.80 -11.03 11.78
CA GLY A 325 -1.84 -10.83 10.78
C GLY A 325 -2.76 -9.70 11.20
N TRP A 326 -3.58 -9.27 10.28
CA TRP A 326 -4.54 -8.18 10.43
C TRP A 326 -5.52 -8.37 11.61
N THR A 327 -5.67 -9.59 12.13
CA THR A 327 -6.53 -9.93 13.27
C THR A 327 -6.05 -9.34 14.61
N GLY A 328 -4.76 -9.02 14.74
CA GLY A 328 -4.20 -8.36 15.94
C GLY A 328 -4.37 -6.84 15.94
N MET A 329 -4.84 -6.25 14.83
CA MET A 329 -4.87 -4.81 14.59
C MET A 329 -6.24 -4.20 14.83
N ARG A 330 -6.84 -4.49 15.99
CA ARG A 330 -8.14 -3.93 16.36
C ARG A 330 -8.02 -2.47 16.74
N SER A 331 -9.03 -1.71 16.34
CA SER A 331 -9.21 -0.35 16.81
C SER A 331 -9.33 -0.30 18.33
N TYR A 332 -8.38 0.30 18.99
CA TYR A 332 -8.49 0.54 20.44
C TYR A 332 -9.49 1.67 20.70
N TRP A 333 -10.59 1.36 21.39
CA TRP A 333 -11.58 2.37 21.77
C TRP A 333 -11.30 3.04 23.11
N GLY A 334 -10.65 2.29 24.01
CA GLY A 334 -10.43 2.68 25.40
C GLY A 334 -11.52 2.18 26.34
N ILE A 335 -11.10 1.90 27.58
CA ILE A 335 -11.99 1.46 28.67
C ILE A 335 -12.91 2.60 29.09
N VAL A 336 -12.40 3.81 29.21
CA VAL A 336 -13.17 5.00 29.65
C VAL A 336 -14.26 5.33 28.61
N PRO A 337 -14.01 5.43 27.31
CA PRO A 337 -15.07 5.57 26.31
C PRO A 337 -16.08 4.43 26.32
N ALA A 338 -15.64 3.18 26.44
CA ALA A 338 -16.53 2.02 26.48
C ALA A 338 -17.46 2.07 27.71
N LEU A 339 -16.95 2.46 28.87
CA LEU A 339 -17.68 2.61 30.12
C LEU A 339 -18.79 3.65 29.98
N PHE A 340 -18.48 4.82 29.42
CA PHE A 340 -19.49 5.85 29.16
C PHE A 340 -20.49 5.41 28.07
N SER A 341 -20.07 4.65 27.08
CA SER A 341 -20.93 4.10 26.03
C SER A 341 -21.96 3.13 26.62
N VAL A 342 -21.53 2.19 27.48
CA VAL A 342 -22.43 1.27 28.18
C VAL A 342 -23.37 2.05 29.11
N ALA A 343 -22.87 3.07 29.84
CA ALA A 343 -23.71 3.91 30.69
C ALA A 343 -24.78 4.68 29.87
N ALA A 344 -24.46 5.13 28.64
CA ALA A 344 -25.44 5.76 27.74
C ALA A 344 -26.55 4.78 27.36
N VAL A 345 -26.19 3.53 27.02
CA VAL A 345 -27.14 2.49 26.63
C VAL A 345 -28.05 2.12 27.81
N LEU A 346 -27.50 1.90 29.01
CA LEU A 346 -28.25 1.64 30.23
C LEU A 346 -29.18 2.82 30.56
N GLY A 347 -28.73 4.04 30.28
CA GLY A 347 -29.49 5.26 30.45
C GLY A 347 -30.78 5.35 29.63
N ILE A 348 -30.91 4.58 28.52
CA ILE A 348 -32.16 4.52 27.72
C ILE A 348 -33.34 4.08 28.56
N PHE A 349 -33.11 3.21 29.53
CA PHE A 349 -34.11 2.63 30.40
C PHE A 349 -34.49 3.52 31.63
N ALA A 350 -33.85 4.69 31.74
CA ALA A 350 -34.10 5.62 32.85
C ALA A 350 -35.54 6.17 32.80
N LYS A 351 -36.27 6.01 33.92
CA LYS A 351 -37.58 6.62 34.10
C LYS A 351 -37.46 8.16 34.18
N GLY A 352 -38.37 8.90 33.50
CA GLY A 352 -38.42 10.35 33.61
C GLY A 352 -37.67 11.16 32.52
N GLN A 353 -37.18 10.52 31.47
CA GLN A 353 -36.70 11.25 30.27
C GLN A 353 -37.89 11.74 29.44
N SER A 354 -37.89 13.02 29.11
CA SER A 354 -38.87 13.60 28.20
C SER A 354 -38.86 12.91 26.84
N HIS A 355 -40.00 12.65 26.26
CA HIS A 355 -40.14 12.14 24.87
C HIS A 355 -39.47 13.04 23.82
N SER A 356 -39.19 14.32 24.17
CA SER A 356 -38.52 15.26 23.29
C SER A 356 -36.97 15.19 23.32
N ASP A 357 -36.37 14.34 24.15
CA ASP A 357 -34.91 14.22 24.22
C ASP A 357 -34.33 13.48 23.00
N GLN A 358 -33.78 14.23 22.05
CA GLN A 358 -33.18 13.69 20.81
C GLN A 358 -32.00 12.73 21.04
N ARG A 359 -31.41 12.68 22.24
CA ARG A 359 -30.29 11.78 22.57
C ARG A 359 -30.72 10.32 22.63
N LYS A 360 -31.97 10.04 23.01
CA LYS A 360 -32.48 8.67 23.11
C LYS A 360 -32.48 7.93 21.74
N PRO A 361 -33.10 8.47 20.67
CA PRO A 361 -33.03 7.84 19.37
C PRO A 361 -31.58 7.77 18.83
N LEU A 362 -30.73 8.76 19.12
CA LEU A 362 -29.31 8.69 18.74
C LEU A 362 -28.57 7.55 19.43
N THR A 363 -28.78 7.36 20.74
CA THR A 363 -28.19 6.24 21.48
C THR A 363 -28.61 4.90 20.89
N VAL A 364 -29.90 4.74 20.56
CA VAL A 364 -30.42 3.53 19.91
C VAL A 364 -29.74 3.33 18.56
N PHE A 365 -29.68 4.37 17.72
CA PHE A 365 -29.06 4.27 16.39
C PHE A 365 -27.60 3.83 16.47
N PHE A 366 -26.76 4.54 17.24
CA PHE A 366 -25.34 4.23 17.30
C PHE A 366 -25.05 2.90 17.99
N PHE A 367 -25.86 2.51 18.98
CA PHE A 367 -25.73 1.21 19.64
C PHE A 367 -26.09 0.06 18.70
N VAL A 368 -27.24 0.14 18.03
CA VAL A 368 -27.69 -0.89 17.08
C VAL A 368 -26.71 -1.00 15.91
N SER A 369 -26.24 0.13 15.37
CA SER A 369 -25.22 0.14 14.32
C SER A 369 -23.92 -0.52 14.76
N LEU A 370 -23.43 -0.23 15.96
CA LEU A 370 -22.23 -0.87 16.52
C LEU A 370 -22.42 -2.40 16.64
N VAL A 371 -23.57 -2.84 17.16
CA VAL A 371 -23.87 -4.28 17.28
C VAL A 371 -23.92 -4.95 15.90
N LEU A 372 -24.58 -4.33 14.91
CA LEU A 372 -24.65 -4.88 13.55
C LEU A 372 -23.28 -4.97 12.90
N MET A 373 -22.42 -3.95 13.08
CA MET A 373 -21.05 -3.97 12.58
C MET A 373 -20.19 -5.05 13.25
N LEU A 374 -20.34 -5.25 14.58
CA LEU A 374 -19.66 -6.34 15.28
C LEU A 374 -20.17 -7.71 14.79
N LEU A 375 -21.47 -7.89 14.58
CA LEU A 375 -22.01 -9.11 14.00
C LEU A 375 -21.48 -9.37 12.59
N LYS A 376 -21.30 -8.31 11.77
CA LYS A 376 -20.66 -8.41 10.45
C LYS A 376 -19.20 -8.80 10.57
N GLN A 377 -18.46 -8.18 11.52
CA GLN A 377 -17.06 -8.44 11.78
C GLN A 377 -16.76 -9.91 12.03
N TYR A 378 -17.64 -10.57 12.81
CA TYR A 378 -17.49 -11.97 13.20
C TYR A 378 -18.37 -12.94 12.37
N GLY A 379 -18.83 -12.51 11.22
CA GLY A 379 -19.48 -13.38 10.24
C GLY A 379 -20.86 -13.92 10.63
N ASN A 380 -21.61 -13.20 11.48
CA ASN A 380 -22.96 -13.64 11.84
C ASN A 380 -23.86 -13.70 10.59
N PRO A 381 -24.50 -14.85 10.31
CA PRO A 381 -25.28 -15.04 9.07
C PRO A 381 -26.38 -14.01 8.84
N LEU A 382 -26.97 -13.46 9.93
CA LEU A 382 -28.04 -12.45 9.86
C LEU A 382 -27.59 -11.14 9.20
N VAL A 383 -26.28 -10.86 9.19
CA VAL A 383 -25.72 -9.60 8.70
C VAL A 383 -24.68 -9.84 7.60
N ASN A 384 -23.95 -10.95 7.65
CA ASN A 384 -22.80 -11.18 6.78
C ASN A 384 -23.17 -11.23 5.28
N TRP A 385 -24.42 -11.59 4.94
CA TRP A 385 -24.91 -11.61 3.55
C TRP A 385 -24.81 -10.25 2.84
N ILE A 386 -24.74 -9.13 3.60
CA ILE A 386 -24.53 -7.78 3.05
C ILE A 386 -23.28 -7.73 2.16
N GLY A 387 -22.24 -8.48 2.52
CA GLY A 387 -21.02 -8.60 1.71
C GLY A 387 -21.18 -9.35 0.38
N ARG A 388 -22.40 -9.78 0.02
CA ARG A 388 -22.72 -10.34 -1.31
C ARG A 388 -23.43 -9.33 -2.21
N LEU A 389 -23.78 -8.16 -1.68
CA LEU A 389 -24.43 -7.12 -2.48
C LEU A 389 -23.44 -6.50 -3.46
N PRO A 390 -23.89 -6.05 -4.65
CA PRO A 390 -23.05 -5.33 -5.59
C PRO A 390 -22.31 -4.17 -4.94
N VAL A 391 -21.04 -4.00 -5.26
CA VAL A 391 -20.07 -3.06 -4.66
C VAL A 391 -19.62 -3.47 -3.25
N ALA A 392 -20.54 -3.95 -2.40
CA ALA A 392 -20.17 -4.42 -1.05
C ALA A 392 -19.35 -5.72 -1.09
N ASP A 393 -19.47 -6.51 -2.16
CA ASP A 393 -18.71 -7.74 -2.40
C ASP A 393 -17.20 -7.50 -2.61
N MET A 394 -16.83 -6.27 -2.99
CA MET A 394 -15.44 -5.82 -3.15
C MET A 394 -14.87 -5.19 -1.88
N VAL A 395 -15.69 -4.86 -0.87
CA VAL A 395 -15.27 -4.11 0.32
C VAL A 395 -14.73 -5.02 1.42
N ILE A 396 -13.53 -4.76 1.91
CA ILE A 396 -12.94 -5.49 3.05
C ILE A 396 -13.48 -4.92 4.36
N PHE A 397 -14.69 -5.37 4.75
CA PHE A 397 -15.38 -4.87 5.96
C PHE A 397 -14.55 -5.00 7.22
N VAL A 398 -13.83 -6.11 7.42
CA VAL A 398 -13.01 -6.35 8.61
C VAL A 398 -11.95 -5.27 8.86
N LYS A 399 -11.56 -4.52 7.83
CA LYS A 399 -10.61 -3.40 7.90
C LYS A 399 -11.34 -2.05 7.93
N TYR A 400 -12.16 -1.77 6.92
CA TYR A 400 -12.65 -0.41 6.65
C TYR A 400 -13.92 -0.02 7.41
N GLN A 401 -14.60 -0.94 8.13
CA GLN A 401 -15.71 -0.56 9.02
C GLN A 401 -15.27 -0.12 10.44
N GLU A 402 -13.99 -0.33 10.81
CA GLU A 402 -13.45 0.00 12.14
C GLU A 402 -13.61 1.49 12.53
N PRO A 403 -13.38 2.47 11.62
CA PRO A 403 -13.63 3.88 11.94
C PRO A 403 -15.11 4.17 12.25
N LEU A 404 -16.03 3.45 11.57
CA LEU A 404 -17.48 3.61 11.79
C LEU A 404 -17.86 3.12 13.19
N MET A 405 -17.30 1.97 13.62
CA MET A 405 -17.50 1.45 14.98
C MET A 405 -16.92 2.38 16.03
N SER A 406 -15.70 2.90 15.80
CA SER A 406 -15.04 3.86 16.69
C SER A 406 -15.85 5.15 16.84
N PHE A 407 -16.44 5.63 15.74
CA PHE A 407 -17.32 6.80 15.76
C PHE A 407 -18.60 6.54 16.58
N CYS A 408 -19.20 5.34 16.43
CA CYS A 408 -20.35 4.95 17.26
C CYS A 408 -19.99 4.99 18.76
N VAL A 409 -18.86 4.40 19.14
CA VAL A 409 -18.39 4.38 20.53
C VAL A 409 -18.11 5.81 21.02
N ALA A 410 -17.45 6.65 20.25
CA ALA A 410 -17.13 8.02 20.61
C ALA A 410 -18.40 8.87 20.87
N ILE A 411 -19.41 8.75 20.02
CA ILE A 411 -20.68 9.49 20.20
C ILE A 411 -21.47 8.94 21.39
N LEU A 412 -21.54 7.61 21.55
CA LEU A 412 -22.16 6.99 22.73
C LEU A 412 -21.46 7.41 24.01
N ALA A 413 -20.13 7.45 24.02
CA ALA A 413 -19.35 7.90 25.17
C ALA A 413 -19.63 9.38 25.51
N GLY A 414 -19.71 10.25 24.49
CA GLY A 414 -20.13 11.63 24.70
C GLY A 414 -21.53 11.77 25.30
N ILE A 415 -22.49 10.96 24.83
CA ILE A 415 -23.85 10.91 25.39
C ILE A 415 -23.80 10.47 26.86
N GLY A 416 -23.08 9.38 27.17
CA GLY A 416 -22.93 8.89 28.55
C GLY A 416 -22.28 9.92 29.47
N PHE A 417 -21.24 10.62 28.98
CA PHE A 417 -20.61 11.69 29.74
C PHE A 417 -21.54 12.89 29.97
N SER A 418 -22.35 13.25 28.99
CA SER A 418 -23.39 14.27 29.17
C SER A 418 -24.45 13.89 30.21
N LEU A 419 -24.81 12.59 30.31
CA LEU A 419 -25.70 12.11 31.37
C LEU A 419 -25.10 12.27 32.76
N LEU A 420 -23.82 11.96 32.89
CA LEU A 420 -23.07 12.17 34.14
C LEU A 420 -23.08 13.65 34.57
N LEU A 421 -22.70 14.55 33.67
CA LEU A 421 -22.61 16.00 33.96
C LEU A 421 -23.94 16.61 34.38
N ARG A 422 -25.05 16.01 34.04
CA ARG A 422 -26.41 16.43 34.42
C ARG A 422 -26.89 15.85 35.75
N GLY A 423 -26.03 15.10 36.46
CA GLY A 423 -26.34 14.51 37.76
C GLY A 423 -27.43 13.43 37.72
N ARG A 424 -27.68 12.83 36.56
CA ARG A 424 -28.71 11.81 36.37
C ARG A 424 -28.12 10.39 36.51
N ASN A 425 -28.62 9.61 37.47
CA ASN A 425 -28.52 8.18 37.61
C ASN A 425 -27.10 7.60 37.83
N SER A 426 -26.57 7.82 39.01
CA SER A 426 -25.29 7.24 39.45
C SER A 426 -25.24 5.71 39.36
N GLY A 427 -26.37 5.00 39.50
CA GLY A 427 -26.43 3.55 39.42
C GLY A 427 -26.03 2.96 38.06
N TYR A 428 -26.33 3.63 36.95
CA TYR A 428 -26.00 3.12 35.60
C TYR A 428 -24.50 3.14 35.34
N PHE A 429 -23.76 4.07 35.95
CA PHE A 429 -22.33 4.14 35.80
C PHE A 429 -21.61 3.00 36.54
N PHE A 430 -22.06 2.66 37.75
CA PHE A 430 -21.55 1.48 38.47
C PHE A 430 -21.92 0.18 37.75
N ALA A 431 -23.15 0.09 37.22
CA ALA A 431 -23.56 -1.05 36.43
C ALA A 431 -22.71 -1.18 35.12
N ALA A 432 -22.40 -0.08 34.46
CA ALA A 432 -21.52 -0.07 33.31
C ALA A 432 -20.11 -0.54 33.65
N ALA A 433 -19.55 -0.09 34.77
CA ALA A 433 -18.25 -0.52 35.25
C ALA A 433 -18.23 -2.03 35.54
N LEU A 434 -19.29 -2.55 36.18
CA LEU A 434 -19.43 -3.98 36.42
C LEU A 434 -19.54 -4.78 35.12
N VAL A 435 -20.34 -4.31 34.13
CA VAL A 435 -20.48 -4.96 32.81
C VAL A 435 -19.13 -5.03 32.10
N ILE A 436 -18.39 -3.91 32.01
CA ILE A 436 -17.07 -3.87 31.37
C ILE A 436 -16.08 -4.79 32.10
N MET A 437 -16.08 -4.77 33.44
CA MET A 437 -15.20 -5.63 34.24
C MET A 437 -15.51 -7.12 34.01
N VAL A 438 -16.77 -7.52 34.05
CA VAL A 438 -17.20 -8.92 33.78
C VAL A 438 -16.83 -9.32 32.33
N PHE A 439 -17.04 -8.43 31.36
CA PHE A 439 -16.69 -8.68 29.96
C PHE A 439 -15.17 -8.88 29.79
N ILE A 440 -14.34 -7.98 30.32
CA ILE A 440 -12.88 -8.11 30.29
C ILE A 440 -12.44 -9.40 30.96
N PHE A 441 -12.96 -9.70 32.17
CA PHE A 441 -12.59 -10.92 32.90
C PHE A 441 -12.99 -12.19 32.18
N GLY A 442 -14.21 -12.23 31.61
CA GLY A 442 -14.71 -13.37 30.85
C GLY A 442 -13.87 -13.67 29.62
N LEU A 443 -13.52 -12.62 28.85
CA LEU A 443 -12.65 -12.76 27.68
C LEU A 443 -11.21 -13.11 28.08
N ALA A 444 -10.65 -12.43 29.06
CA ALA A 444 -9.30 -12.73 29.57
C ALA A 444 -9.19 -14.15 30.08
N HIS A 445 -10.20 -14.66 30.79
CA HIS A 445 -10.22 -16.07 31.25
C HIS A 445 -10.16 -17.05 30.07
N SER A 446 -10.82 -16.75 28.96
CA SER A 446 -10.77 -17.61 27.76
C SER A 446 -9.38 -17.72 27.13
N PHE A 447 -8.52 -16.73 27.36
CA PHE A 447 -7.12 -16.70 26.86
C PHE A 447 -6.10 -17.15 27.91
N TRP A 448 -6.53 -17.43 29.13
CA TRP A 448 -5.63 -17.83 30.24
C TRP A 448 -4.70 -19.01 29.91
N PRO A 449 -5.17 -20.11 29.28
CA PRO A 449 -4.29 -21.22 28.94
C PRO A 449 -3.18 -20.80 27.95
N LEU A 450 -3.51 -19.93 26.98
CA LEU A 450 -2.56 -19.42 26.00
C LEU A 450 -1.52 -18.49 26.63
N ALA A 451 -1.94 -17.63 27.56
CA ALA A 451 -1.03 -16.74 28.29
C ALA A 451 -0.06 -17.53 29.19
N LEU A 452 -0.50 -18.62 29.81
CA LEU A 452 0.34 -19.46 30.66
C LEU A 452 1.34 -20.31 29.88
N ALA A 453 1.08 -20.60 28.59
CA ALA A 453 1.99 -21.36 27.74
C ALA A 453 3.30 -20.62 27.44
N HIS A 454 3.33 -19.29 27.58
CA HIS A 454 4.49 -18.45 27.28
C HIS A 454 4.79 -17.52 28.47
N LYS A 455 5.93 -17.71 29.15
CA LYS A 455 6.27 -16.96 30.40
C LYS A 455 6.26 -15.43 30.23
N ASP A 456 6.84 -14.92 29.14
CA ASP A 456 6.90 -13.48 28.87
C ASP A 456 5.51 -12.91 28.55
N ALA A 457 4.66 -13.68 27.86
CA ALA A 457 3.29 -13.34 27.58
C ALA A 457 2.43 -13.23 28.84
N ALA A 458 2.62 -14.17 29.80
CA ALA A 458 1.89 -14.14 31.06
C ALA A 458 2.15 -12.84 31.82
N PHE A 459 3.38 -12.37 31.86
CA PHE A 459 3.72 -11.10 32.53
C PHE A 459 3.03 -9.89 31.89
N ILE A 460 3.10 -9.77 30.56
CA ILE A 460 2.43 -8.68 29.82
C ILE A 460 0.91 -8.75 30.00
N PHE A 461 0.35 -9.96 29.93
CA PHE A 461 -1.07 -10.22 30.12
C PHE A 461 -1.56 -9.73 31.48
N TYR A 462 -0.87 -10.10 32.58
CA TYR A 462 -1.23 -9.65 33.92
C TYR A 462 -1.05 -8.15 34.11
N GLN A 463 0.05 -7.57 33.61
CA GLN A 463 0.27 -6.12 33.69
C GLN A 463 -0.84 -5.35 32.99
N THR A 464 -1.27 -5.80 31.80
CA THR A 464 -2.33 -5.13 31.04
C THR A 464 -3.69 -5.25 31.74
N LEU A 465 -4.00 -6.39 32.37
CA LEU A 465 -5.21 -6.56 33.18
C LEU A 465 -5.20 -5.65 34.41
N ILE A 466 -4.07 -5.54 35.11
CA ILE A 466 -3.94 -4.64 36.26
C ILE A 466 -4.10 -3.19 35.82
N ALA A 467 -3.48 -2.76 34.71
CA ALA A 467 -3.63 -1.41 34.17
C ALA A 467 -5.09 -1.10 33.81
N GLY A 468 -5.79 -2.05 33.15
CA GLY A 468 -7.22 -1.95 32.86
C GLY A 468 -8.08 -1.82 34.15
N GLY A 469 -7.76 -2.62 35.14
CA GLY A 469 -8.42 -2.55 36.49
C GLY A 469 -8.21 -1.20 37.16
N MET A 470 -6.99 -0.64 37.09
CA MET A 470 -6.68 0.69 37.64
C MET A 470 -7.45 1.80 36.93
N LEU A 471 -7.64 1.69 35.59
CA LEU A 471 -8.43 2.65 34.85
C LEU A 471 -9.91 2.61 35.24
N ILE A 472 -10.48 1.41 35.34
CA ILE A 472 -11.86 1.24 35.84
C ILE A 472 -11.99 1.83 37.23
N PHE A 473 -11.04 1.53 38.14
CA PHE A 473 -11.04 2.07 39.48
C PHE A 473 -10.93 3.61 39.50
N GLY A 474 -10.00 4.18 38.68
CA GLY A 474 -9.83 5.62 38.53
C GLY A 474 -11.11 6.31 38.03
N ALA A 475 -11.75 5.71 36.99
CA ALA A 475 -13.02 6.21 36.48
C ALA A 475 -14.16 6.14 37.54
N VAL A 476 -14.26 5.03 38.24
CA VAL A 476 -15.25 4.85 39.33
C VAL A 476 -14.98 5.81 40.48
N PHE A 477 -13.70 6.01 40.84
CA PHE A 477 -13.31 7.00 41.90
C PHE A 477 -13.73 8.41 41.50
N LEU A 478 -13.34 8.87 40.28
CA LEU A 478 -13.76 10.19 39.78
C LEU A 478 -15.28 10.31 39.70
N PHE A 479 -15.95 9.23 39.41
CA PHE A 479 -17.40 9.18 39.45
C PHE A 479 -17.93 9.37 40.89
N GLY A 480 -17.37 8.68 41.89
CA GLY A 480 -17.71 8.88 43.29
C GLY A 480 -17.49 10.35 43.73
N VAL A 481 -16.39 10.96 43.29
CA VAL A 481 -16.11 12.39 43.51
C VAL A 481 -17.19 13.24 42.82
N SER A 482 -17.67 12.87 41.66
CA SER A 482 -18.74 13.58 40.95
C SER A 482 -20.06 13.62 41.68
N ILE A 483 -20.39 12.55 42.42
CA ILE A 483 -21.56 12.51 43.29
C ILE A 483 -21.45 13.50 44.42
N ARG A 484 -20.26 13.63 45.00
CA ARG A 484 -20.01 14.53 46.17
C ARG A 484 -19.90 16.00 45.73
N TYR A 485 -19.38 16.26 44.50
CA TYR A 485 -19.14 17.60 43.97
C TYR A 485 -19.75 17.79 42.57
N PRO A 486 -21.07 17.66 42.37
CA PRO A 486 -21.73 17.58 41.09
C PRO A 486 -21.64 18.87 40.24
N ARG A 487 -21.28 20.02 40.87
CA ARG A 487 -21.17 21.33 40.21
C ARG A 487 -19.73 21.81 40.07
N ALA A 488 -18.73 20.96 40.37
CA ALA A 488 -17.33 21.34 40.26
C ALA A 488 -16.92 21.57 38.79
N VAL A 489 -16.48 22.78 38.45
CA VAL A 489 -16.08 23.18 37.09
C VAL A 489 -14.87 22.39 36.58
N TRP A 490 -14.02 21.92 37.48
CA TRP A 490 -12.84 21.13 37.14
C TRP A 490 -13.16 19.66 36.80
N LEU A 491 -14.30 19.16 37.24
CA LEU A 491 -14.66 17.72 37.09
C LEU A 491 -14.69 17.24 35.64
N PRO A 492 -15.30 17.95 34.67
CA PRO A 492 -15.25 17.54 33.26
C PRO A 492 -13.82 17.40 32.72
N TRP A 493 -12.93 18.31 33.16
CA TRP A 493 -11.54 18.32 32.74
C TRP A 493 -10.74 17.13 33.30
N MET A 494 -11.07 16.68 34.52
CA MET A 494 -10.45 15.45 35.05
C MET A 494 -10.80 14.21 34.26
N PHE A 495 -12.05 14.08 33.80
CA PHE A 495 -12.43 12.97 32.92
C PHE A 495 -11.82 13.09 31.52
N ILE A 496 -11.72 14.28 30.96
CA ILE A 496 -11.02 14.53 29.69
C ILE A 496 -9.52 14.21 29.85
N GLY A 497 -8.92 14.59 30.98
CA GLY A 497 -7.54 14.25 31.32
C GLY A 497 -7.35 12.73 31.45
N LEU A 498 -8.25 12.03 32.12
CA LEU A 498 -8.21 10.57 32.27
C LEU A 498 -8.34 9.88 30.91
N LEU A 499 -9.27 10.31 30.05
CA LEU A 499 -9.42 9.81 28.67
C LEU A 499 -8.13 10.00 27.87
N SER A 500 -7.59 11.24 27.87
CA SER A 500 -6.38 11.57 27.11
C SER A 500 -5.17 10.78 27.61
N ALA A 501 -5.04 10.62 28.94
CA ALA A 501 -3.98 9.83 29.58
C ALA A 501 -4.14 8.34 29.23
N GLU A 502 -5.35 7.80 29.26
CA GLU A 502 -5.61 6.42 28.85
C GLU A 502 -5.18 6.14 27.42
N LEU A 503 -5.69 6.93 26.46
CA LEU A 503 -5.40 6.72 25.04
C LEU A 503 -3.91 6.90 24.75
N PHE A 504 -3.26 7.84 25.43
CA PHE A 504 -1.82 8.06 25.28
C PHE A 504 -1.00 6.92 25.92
N LEU A 505 -1.20 6.62 27.20
CA LEU A 505 -0.34 5.70 27.95
C LEU A 505 -0.56 4.23 27.61
N ASN A 506 -1.78 3.83 27.24
CA ASN A 506 -2.07 2.43 26.95
C ASN A 506 -1.90 2.07 25.48
N PHE A 507 -1.88 3.06 24.59
CA PHE A 507 -1.84 2.79 23.17
C PHE A 507 -0.74 3.54 22.42
N ILE A 508 -0.73 4.88 22.48
CA ILE A 508 0.22 5.68 21.71
C ILE A 508 1.65 5.53 22.25
N TYR A 509 1.83 5.67 23.56
CA TYR A 509 3.15 5.60 24.16
C TYR A 509 3.83 4.23 24.00
N PRO A 510 3.18 3.07 24.23
CA PRO A 510 3.80 1.77 24.03
C PRO A 510 4.21 1.52 22.59
N ASN A 511 3.41 1.96 21.61
CA ASN A 511 3.66 1.67 20.20
C ASN A 511 4.64 2.65 19.56
N PHE A 512 4.57 3.94 19.89
CA PHE A 512 5.41 4.98 19.25
C PHE A 512 6.65 5.37 20.04
N TYR A 513 6.64 5.29 21.37
CA TYR A 513 7.69 5.93 22.17
C TYR A 513 8.45 4.99 23.10
N ARG A 514 7.89 3.84 23.50
CA ARG A 514 8.53 2.94 24.47
C ARG A 514 9.66 2.12 23.88
N HIS A 515 9.50 1.60 22.68
CA HIS A 515 10.43 0.69 22.03
C HIS A 515 11.13 1.33 20.85
N ASN A 516 10.65 2.47 20.36
CA ASN A 516 11.15 3.14 19.18
C ASN A 516 11.31 4.63 19.43
N THR A 517 12.45 5.16 19.06
CA THR A 517 12.60 6.61 18.90
C THR A 517 12.26 6.95 17.46
N LEU A 518 11.36 7.92 17.26
CA LEU A 518 11.08 8.44 15.93
C LEU A 518 12.40 8.82 15.21
N PRO A 519 12.59 8.47 13.93
CA PRO A 519 13.80 8.78 13.19
C PRO A 519 13.98 10.30 13.03
N SER A 520 15.22 10.74 12.93
CA SER A 520 15.54 12.14 12.63
C SER A 520 15.13 12.47 11.20
N ALA A 521 14.40 13.56 11.01
CA ALA A 521 13.99 14.02 9.69
C ALA A 521 15.16 14.42 8.78
N GLU A 522 16.26 14.89 9.36
CA GLU A 522 17.44 15.33 8.63
C GLU A 522 18.29 14.15 8.17
N SER A 523 18.63 13.24 9.11
CA SER A 523 19.53 12.12 8.80
C SER A 523 18.84 10.98 8.05
N ASN A 524 17.52 10.90 8.06
CA ASN A 524 16.76 9.83 7.39
C ASN A 524 15.82 10.39 6.31
N ASN A 525 16.36 11.27 5.46
CA ASN A 525 15.59 11.87 4.38
C ASN A 525 15.67 11.03 3.11
N PRO A 526 14.63 10.28 2.74
CA PRO A 526 14.66 9.44 1.54
C PRO A 526 14.65 10.26 0.23
N TYR A 527 14.21 11.52 0.29
CA TYR A 527 14.21 12.41 -0.88
C TYR A 527 15.59 12.97 -1.23
N ALA A 528 16.60 12.76 -0.38
CA ALA A 528 17.97 13.22 -0.64
C ALA A 528 18.72 12.35 -1.67
N GLY A 529 18.22 11.14 -1.95
CA GLY A 529 18.87 10.23 -2.90
C GLY A 529 20.10 9.52 -2.33
N ALA A 530 20.92 8.95 -3.22
CA ALA A 530 22.14 8.21 -2.93
C ALA A 530 23.16 8.37 -4.08
N PRO A 531 24.48 8.14 -3.87
CA PRO A 531 25.50 8.32 -4.91
C PRO A 531 25.25 7.49 -6.19
N TYR A 532 24.71 6.30 -6.09
CA TYR A 532 24.38 5.49 -7.26
C TYR A 532 23.27 6.10 -8.14
N ILE A 533 22.39 6.92 -7.55
CA ILE A 533 21.34 7.64 -8.29
C ILE A 533 21.97 8.72 -9.15
N ASP A 534 22.90 9.51 -8.56
CA ASP A 534 23.66 10.53 -9.31
C ASP A 534 24.46 9.89 -10.46
N PHE A 535 25.07 8.71 -10.21
CA PHE A 535 25.76 7.95 -11.23
C PHE A 535 24.84 7.55 -12.39
N LEU A 536 23.61 7.11 -12.12
CA LEU A 536 22.64 6.76 -13.15
C LEU A 536 22.16 7.99 -13.93
N GLN A 537 21.87 9.10 -13.24
CA GLN A 537 21.38 10.34 -13.86
C GLN A 537 22.38 10.96 -14.83
N GLN A 538 23.68 10.74 -14.64
CA GLN A 538 24.74 11.19 -15.56
C GLN A 538 24.82 10.34 -16.85
N ARG A 539 24.06 9.26 -16.95
CA ARG A 539 24.00 8.39 -18.13
C ARG A 539 22.73 8.63 -18.92
N ASN A 540 22.69 8.22 -20.18
CA ASN A 540 21.52 8.41 -21.08
C ASN A 540 20.29 7.59 -20.63
N ILE A 541 19.85 7.83 -19.38
CA ILE A 541 18.77 7.07 -18.72
C ILE A 541 17.42 7.27 -19.41
N GLU A 542 17.23 8.36 -20.16
CA GLU A 542 16.02 8.63 -20.94
C GLU A 542 15.76 7.57 -22.04
N ARG A 543 16.81 6.91 -22.49
CA ARG A 543 16.74 5.88 -23.55
C ARG A 543 16.45 4.50 -23.00
N TYR A 544 16.62 4.27 -21.70
CA TYR A 544 16.61 2.95 -21.09
C TYR A 544 15.90 2.98 -19.73
N ARG A 545 15.56 1.81 -19.22
CA ARG A 545 14.98 1.62 -17.90
C ARG A 545 15.94 0.91 -16.97
N ILE A 546 15.58 0.99 -15.68
CA ILE A 546 16.23 0.23 -14.62
C ILE A 546 15.35 -0.95 -14.19
N PHE A 547 15.98 -1.93 -13.57
CA PHE A 547 15.35 -2.96 -12.76
C PHE A 547 16.15 -3.06 -11.46
N ALA A 548 15.58 -2.67 -10.34
CA ALA A 548 16.25 -2.77 -9.06
C ALA A 548 15.73 -3.97 -8.25
N ARG A 549 16.60 -4.59 -7.45
CA ARG A 549 16.37 -5.77 -6.61
C ARG A 549 16.62 -5.44 -5.15
N ASP A 550 16.41 -6.41 -4.29
CA ASP A 550 16.83 -6.43 -2.88
C ASP A 550 16.30 -5.22 -2.08
N GLY A 551 15.17 -4.64 -2.49
CA GLY A 551 14.59 -3.47 -1.84
C GLY A 551 15.21 -2.11 -2.22
N ILE A 552 16.15 -2.09 -3.19
CA ILE A 552 16.73 -0.85 -3.74
C ILE A 552 15.66 -0.16 -4.60
N LEU A 553 15.55 1.17 -4.47
CA LEU A 553 14.54 1.97 -5.18
C LEU A 553 13.20 1.20 -5.20
N TYR A 554 12.74 0.83 -4.02
CA TYR A 554 11.51 0.03 -3.91
C TYR A 554 10.43 0.63 -4.82
N PRO A 555 9.55 -0.16 -5.41
CA PRO A 555 8.67 0.35 -6.46
C PRO A 555 8.08 1.73 -6.17
N ASN A 556 8.03 2.57 -7.19
CA ASN A 556 7.69 4.00 -7.19
C ASN A 556 8.81 4.96 -6.72
N TRP A 557 9.80 4.54 -5.95
CA TRP A 557 10.91 5.43 -5.55
C TRP A 557 11.81 5.85 -6.71
N ALA A 558 11.92 5.06 -7.75
CA ALA A 558 12.64 5.43 -8.96
C ALA A 558 12.11 6.76 -9.56
N GLY A 559 10.78 6.93 -9.57
CA GLY A 559 10.11 8.12 -10.07
C GLY A 559 10.42 9.40 -9.29
N VAL A 560 10.74 9.31 -8.00
CA VAL A 560 11.20 10.43 -7.17
C VAL A 560 12.45 11.09 -7.74
N PHE A 561 13.31 10.27 -8.37
CA PHE A 561 14.59 10.70 -8.97
C PHE A 561 14.54 10.75 -10.50
N LYS A 562 13.34 10.69 -11.09
CA LYS A 562 13.10 10.69 -12.54
C LYS A 562 13.77 9.51 -13.27
N LEU A 563 13.98 8.39 -12.56
CA LEU A 563 14.42 7.13 -13.13
C LEU A 563 13.20 6.31 -13.55
N MET A 564 13.28 5.60 -14.66
CA MET A 564 12.19 4.77 -15.17
C MET A 564 12.41 3.33 -14.77
N ASP A 565 11.50 2.80 -13.96
CA ASP A 565 11.51 1.41 -13.49
C ASP A 565 10.42 0.60 -14.20
N VAL A 566 10.72 -0.65 -14.48
CA VAL A 566 9.72 -1.58 -15.02
C VAL A 566 8.75 -2.08 -13.97
N ARG A 567 9.12 -1.94 -12.69
CA ARG A 567 8.31 -2.36 -11.54
C ARG A 567 7.28 -1.30 -11.19
N ASP A 568 6.26 -1.72 -10.46
CA ASP A 568 5.20 -0.87 -9.93
C ASP A 568 4.66 -1.47 -8.64
N LEU A 569 4.12 -0.65 -7.75
CA LEU A 569 3.36 -1.08 -6.60
C LEU A 569 2.12 -0.20 -6.46
N ASP A 570 0.96 -0.76 -6.74
CA ASP A 570 -0.34 -0.13 -6.63
C ASP A 570 -1.40 -1.18 -6.19
N ALA A 571 -2.53 -0.75 -5.68
CA ALA A 571 -3.69 -1.61 -5.46
C ALA A 571 -4.31 -2.10 -6.78
N MET A 572 -4.16 -1.35 -7.86
CA MET A 572 -4.68 -1.65 -9.19
C MET A 572 -3.60 -1.51 -10.25
N TYR A 573 -3.38 -2.56 -11.01
CA TYR A 573 -2.40 -2.58 -12.11
C TYR A 573 -3.08 -2.56 -13.46
N TYR A 574 -2.47 -1.93 -14.47
CA TYR A 574 -2.91 -2.08 -15.85
C TYR A 574 -2.85 -3.55 -16.26
N ARG A 575 -3.98 -4.12 -16.70
CA ARG A 575 -4.13 -5.57 -16.92
C ARG A 575 -3.13 -6.12 -17.93
N ARG A 576 -2.82 -5.36 -19.01
CA ARG A 576 -1.83 -5.78 -20.01
C ARG A 576 -0.42 -5.81 -19.42
N TYR A 577 -0.08 -4.86 -18.54
CA TYR A 577 1.20 -4.87 -17.86
C TYR A 577 1.39 -6.14 -17.01
N ILE A 578 0.43 -6.48 -16.17
CA ILE A 578 0.50 -7.71 -15.34
C ILE A 578 0.59 -8.97 -16.20
N LYS A 579 -0.19 -9.06 -17.29
CA LYS A 579 -0.12 -10.21 -18.19
C LYS A 579 1.25 -10.29 -18.89
N PHE A 580 1.82 -9.16 -19.32
CA PHE A 580 3.14 -9.10 -19.94
C PHE A 580 4.22 -9.60 -18.96
N VAL A 581 4.27 -9.06 -17.74
CA VAL A 581 5.22 -9.48 -16.71
C VAL A 581 5.06 -10.96 -16.37
N ARG A 582 3.84 -11.43 -16.09
CA ARG A 582 3.55 -12.84 -15.78
C ARG A 582 4.06 -13.78 -16.85
N ASN A 583 3.94 -13.40 -18.10
CA ASN A 583 4.30 -14.25 -19.23
C ASN A 583 5.80 -14.59 -19.28
N PHE A 584 6.67 -13.72 -18.75
CA PHE A 584 8.11 -13.93 -18.73
C PHE A 584 8.64 -14.51 -17.39
N PHE A 585 7.94 -14.27 -16.28
CA PHE A 585 8.43 -14.63 -14.93
C PHE A 585 7.66 -15.78 -14.26
N LEU A 586 6.53 -16.23 -14.83
CA LEU A 586 5.82 -17.41 -14.35
C LEU A 586 6.60 -18.68 -14.71
N ARG A 587 6.88 -19.50 -13.69
CA ARG A 587 7.41 -20.86 -13.88
C ARG A 587 6.26 -21.85 -13.98
N PRO A 588 6.40 -22.95 -14.76
CA PRO A 588 5.44 -24.05 -14.74
C PRO A 588 5.24 -24.57 -13.31
N GLY A 589 4.00 -24.69 -12.86
CA GLY A 589 3.64 -25.08 -11.48
C GLY A 589 3.28 -23.90 -10.53
N ASP A 590 3.61 -22.67 -10.90
CA ASP A 590 3.25 -21.48 -10.11
C ASP A 590 1.81 -20.95 -10.39
N GLU A 591 1.15 -21.52 -11.37
CA GLU A 591 -0.15 -21.05 -11.91
C GLU A 591 -1.27 -20.99 -10.88
N THR A 592 -1.23 -21.86 -9.86
CA THR A 592 -2.23 -21.92 -8.79
C THR A 592 -1.93 -21.03 -7.58
N ARG A 593 -0.69 -20.57 -7.44
CA ARG A 593 -0.24 -19.75 -6.29
C ARG A 593 -0.42 -18.24 -6.47
N ILE A 594 -0.79 -17.74 -7.65
CA ILE A 594 -0.37 -16.41 -8.09
C ILE A 594 -1.51 -15.43 -8.43
N SER A 595 -2.70 -15.59 -7.91
CA SER A 595 -3.76 -14.61 -8.24
C SER A 595 -3.59 -13.22 -7.60
N GLY A 596 -2.86 -13.10 -6.49
CA GLY A 596 -2.62 -11.82 -5.82
C GLY A 596 -1.14 -11.44 -5.60
N GLU A 597 -0.27 -12.46 -5.55
CA GLU A 597 1.11 -12.29 -5.08
C GLU A 597 2.15 -11.97 -6.16
N LEU A 598 1.79 -11.99 -7.44
CA LEU A 598 2.80 -11.82 -8.49
C LEU A 598 3.30 -10.37 -8.59
N ALA A 599 2.43 -9.42 -8.34
CA ALA A 599 2.81 -8.03 -8.25
C ALA A 599 3.82 -7.84 -7.13
N ASP A 600 3.52 -8.39 -5.94
CA ASP A 600 4.39 -8.32 -4.77
C ASP A 600 5.73 -9.02 -5.01
N ARG A 601 5.74 -10.14 -5.71
CA ARG A 601 6.95 -10.89 -6.05
C ARG A 601 7.81 -10.20 -7.10
N PHE A 602 7.17 -9.62 -8.14
CA PHE A 602 7.88 -8.85 -9.14
C PHE A 602 8.50 -7.59 -8.56
N THR A 603 7.90 -7.03 -7.53
CA THR A 603 8.42 -5.90 -6.79
C THR A 603 9.56 -6.24 -5.83
N GLY A 604 9.82 -7.53 -5.60
CA GLY A 604 10.90 -7.98 -4.70
C GLY A 604 10.50 -8.03 -3.22
N VAL A 605 9.19 -8.03 -2.93
CA VAL A 605 8.67 -8.25 -1.58
C VAL A 605 8.47 -9.73 -1.35
N GLY A 606 9.21 -10.30 -0.41
CA GLY A 606 9.08 -11.69 0.02
C GLY A 606 10.27 -12.56 -0.36
N ASP A 607 10.62 -13.45 0.55
CA ASP A 607 11.84 -14.29 0.54
C ASP A 607 11.90 -15.38 -0.53
N GLY A 608 11.05 -15.37 -1.55
CA GLY A 608 10.85 -16.55 -2.37
C GLY A 608 11.30 -16.50 -3.82
N TYR A 609 11.47 -15.32 -4.42
CA TYR A 609 11.74 -15.25 -5.86
C TYR A 609 12.72 -14.13 -6.19
N LEU A 610 13.97 -14.45 -6.07
CA LEU A 610 15.06 -13.66 -6.63
C LEU A 610 15.12 -13.97 -8.12
N TYR A 611 14.78 -12.98 -8.95
CA TYR A 611 15.07 -13.05 -10.37
C TYR A 611 16.57 -12.87 -10.55
N ASP A 612 17.23 -13.93 -10.99
CA ASP A 612 18.68 -13.91 -11.14
C ASP A 612 19.10 -13.46 -12.53
N PHE A 613 18.11 -13.19 -13.43
CA PHE A 613 18.31 -12.83 -14.84
C PHE A 613 19.22 -13.82 -15.59
N VAL A 614 19.12 -15.09 -15.20
CA VAL A 614 19.91 -16.19 -15.76
C VAL A 614 19.16 -16.84 -16.91
N THR A 615 17.84 -16.93 -16.86
CA THR A 615 17.04 -17.58 -17.88
C THR A 615 16.96 -16.77 -19.17
N GLY A 616 16.85 -17.43 -20.31
CA GLY A 616 16.66 -16.75 -21.59
C GLY A 616 15.38 -15.90 -21.64
N LEU A 617 14.31 -16.29 -20.89
CA LEU A 617 13.08 -15.52 -20.78
C LEU A 617 13.27 -14.23 -19.98
N GLU A 618 13.98 -14.26 -18.86
CA GLU A 618 14.27 -13.08 -18.06
C GLU A 618 15.13 -12.07 -18.84
N ARG A 619 16.15 -12.54 -19.53
CA ARG A 619 16.99 -11.69 -20.42
C ARG A 619 16.18 -11.11 -21.57
N ARG A 620 15.30 -11.90 -22.15
CA ARG A 620 14.39 -11.45 -23.21
C ARG A 620 13.42 -10.37 -22.69
N PHE A 621 12.93 -10.52 -21.46
CA PHE A 621 12.15 -9.47 -20.80
C PHE A 621 12.96 -8.17 -20.65
N LEU A 622 14.21 -8.24 -20.17
CA LEU A 622 15.07 -7.06 -20.04
C LEU A 622 15.26 -6.36 -21.39
N ALA A 623 15.53 -7.13 -22.46
CA ALA A 623 15.69 -6.59 -23.80
C ALA A 623 14.42 -5.87 -24.30
N LEU A 624 13.28 -6.56 -24.30
CA LEU A 624 11.98 -6.04 -24.75
C LEU A 624 11.49 -4.86 -23.90
N SER A 625 11.85 -4.83 -22.62
CA SER A 625 11.46 -3.80 -21.66
C SER A 625 12.39 -2.59 -21.67
N SER A 626 13.39 -2.55 -22.53
CA SER A 626 14.42 -1.50 -22.55
C SER A 626 15.19 -1.37 -21.24
N VAL A 627 15.33 -2.45 -20.46
CA VAL A 627 16.09 -2.45 -19.22
C VAL A 627 17.58 -2.59 -19.55
N ARG A 628 18.35 -1.55 -19.27
CA ARG A 628 19.79 -1.54 -19.43
C ARG A 628 20.54 -1.68 -18.13
N TYR A 629 19.95 -1.22 -17.03
CA TYR A 629 20.62 -1.20 -15.75
C TYR A 629 19.86 -2.05 -14.73
N VAL A 630 20.56 -3.06 -14.19
CA VAL A 630 20.04 -3.90 -13.10
C VAL A 630 20.80 -3.53 -11.83
N LEU A 631 20.06 -3.19 -10.77
CA LEU A 631 20.61 -2.79 -9.47
C LEU A 631 20.43 -3.92 -8.46
N SER A 632 21.46 -4.24 -7.69
CA SER A 632 21.38 -5.28 -6.67
C SER A 632 22.39 -5.03 -5.55
N THR A 633 22.10 -5.48 -4.33
CA THR A 633 23.08 -5.60 -3.23
C THR A 633 23.81 -6.95 -3.24
N SER A 634 23.29 -7.91 -4.02
CA SER A 634 23.84 -9.25 -4.20
C SER A 634 24.36 -9.46 -5.63
N GLU A 635 25.11 -10.54 -5.87
CA GLU A 635 25.48 -10.88 -7.24
C GLU A 635 24.26 -11.26 -8.07
N VAL A 636 24.15 -10.69 -9.27
CA VAL A 636 23.19 -11.06 -10.31
C VAL A 636 23.79 -12.18 -11.16
N GLY A 637 22.95 -13.09 -11.63
CA GLY A 637 23.39 -14.29 -12.35
C GLY A 637 23.77 -15.47 -11.45
N VAL A 638 23.42 -15.40 -10.16
CA VAL A 638 23.57 -16.51 -9.21
C VAL A 638 22.26 -17.28 -9.17
N ASP A 639 22.22 -18.47 -9.78
CA ASP A 639 21.05 -19.34 -9.64
C ASP A 639 21.02 -19.97 -8.23
N ARG A 640 20.38 -19.28 -7.29
CA ARG A 640 20.09 -19.83 -5.95
C ARG A 640 19.06 -20.97 -6.02
N SER A 641 18.44 -21.19 -7.18
CA SER A 641 17.46 -22.25 -7.37
C SER A 641 18.05 -23.64 -7.16
N VAL A 642 19.34 -23.85 -7.43
CA VAL A 642 20.00 -25.13 -7.22
C VAL A 642 20.05 -25.48 -5.74
N VAL A 643 20.48 -24.56 -4.88
CA VAL A 643 20.52 -24.77 -3.41
C VAL A 643 19.12 -25.08 -2.87
N ASN A 644 18.14 -24.25 -3.22
CA ASN A 644 16.77 -24.42 -2.73
C ASN A 644 16.14 -25.72 -3.24
N LYS A 645 16.33 -26.08 -4.51
CA LYS A 645 15.81 -27.33 -5.08
C LYS A 645 16.40 -28.57 -4.42
N VAL A 646 17.69 -28.54 -4.12
CA VAL A 646 18.34 -29.64 -3.37
C VAL A 646 17.78 -29.75 -1.95
N ILE A 647 17.62 -28.60 -1.28
CA ILE A 647 17.01 -28.56 0.06
C ILE A 647 15.58 -29.08 0.02
N ASP A 648 14.74 -28.60 -0.91
CA ASP A 648 13.33 -29.00 -1.03
C ASP A 648 13.18 -30.51 -1.36
N GLN A 649 14.07 -31.04 -2.20
CA GLN A 649 14.05 -32.48 -2.54
C GLN A 649 14.32 -33.36 -1.33
N HIS A 650 15.12 -32.91 -0.36
CA HIS A 650 15.54 -33.69 0.79
C HIS A 650 14.93 -33.27 2.14
N LEU A 651 14.12 -32.18 2.15
CA LEU A 651 13.53 -31.65 3.38
C LEU A 651 12.65 -32.69 4.11
N ALA A 652 11.90 -33.49 3.35
CA ALA A 652 11.03 -34.55 3.90
C ALA A 652 11.78 -35.74 4.49
N GLU A 653 13.05 -35.92 4.17
CA GLU A 653 13.87 -37.07 4.61
C GLU A 653 14.43 -36.90 6.02
N ASN A 654 14.33 -35.70 6.60
CA ASN A 654 14.79 -35.35 7.95
C ASN A 654 16.25 -35.81 8.23
N LEU A 655 17.15 -35.58 7.28
CA LEU A 655 18.53 -36.02 7.32
C LEU A 655 19.32 -35.27 8.41
N TRP A 656 20.05 -36.03 9.23
CA TRP A 656 20.93 -35.42 10.22
C TRP A 656 22.10 -34.69 9.54
N GLY A 657 22.45 -33.50 10.05
CA GLY A 657 23.57 -32.73 9.53
C GLY A 657 23.35 -32.10 8.15
N PHE A 658 22.08 -31.94 7.72
CA PHE A 658 21.67 -31.36 6.47
C PHE A 658 20.80 -30.09 6.68
N GLY A 659 20.97 -29.08 5.83
CA GLY A 659 20.16 -27.84 5.88
C GLY A 659 20.77 -26.68 5.08
N LEU A 660 20.25 -25.50 5.33
CA LEU A 660 20.83 -24.24 4.81
C LEU A 660 21.94 -23.75 5.74
N GLY A 661 22.96 -23.13 5.16
CA GLY A 661 24.03 -22.48 5.92
C GLY A 661 24.73 -21.41 5.12
N ASP A 662 25.39 -20.48 5.83
CA ASP A 662 26.24 -19.46 5.23
C ASP A 662 27.71 -19.89 5.32
N PHE A 663 28.42 -19.73 4.22
CA PHE A 663 29.78 -20.22 4.04
C PHE A 663 30.70 -19.11 3.53
N PRO A 664 31.97 -19.07 3.98
CA PRO A 664 32.92 -18.07 3.51
C PRO A 664 33.27 -18.29 2.03
N ILE A 665 33.50 -17.19 1.32
CA ILE A 665 33.86 -17.19 -0.10
C ILE A 665 35.09 -16.34 -0.38
N ALA A 666 35.76 -16.60 -1.49
CA ALA A 666 36.89 -15.79 -1.95
C ALA A 666 36.45 -14.34 -2.22
N GLY A 667 37.28 -13.38 -1.82
CA GLY A 667 36.99 -11.93 -1.92
C GLY A 667 36.34 -11.35 -0.66
N GLY A 668 36.08 -12.17 0.36
CA GLY A 668 35.48 -11.74 1.63
C GLY A 668 33.94 -11.90 1.64
N GLY A 669 33.37 -12.02 2.82
CA GLY A 669 31.92 -12.23 3.02
C GLY A 669 31.52 -13.71 3.03
N THR A 670 30.20 -13.96 3.04
CA THR A 670 29.59 -15.30 3.06
C THR A 670 28.57 -15.44 1.94
N ALA A 671 28.36 -16.70 1.51
CA ALA A 671 27.29 -17.04 0.59
C ALA A 671 26.46 -18.18 1.14
N SER A 672 25.16 -18.15 0.88
CA SER A 672 24.23 -19.22 1.23
C SER A 672 24.53 -20.49 0.45
N GLY A 673 24.38 -21.63 1.10
CA GLY A 673 24.68 -22.94 0.52
C GLY A 673 24.01 -24.09 1.26
N ILE A 674 24.24 -25.29 0.75
CA ILE A 674 23.79 -26.55 1.33
C ILE A 674 24.75 -26.92 2.46
N PHE A 675 24.29 -26.96 3.71
CA PHE A 675 25.03 -27.51 4.82
C PHE A 675 24.96 -29.02 4.76
N GLN A 676 26.13 -29.67 4.81
CA GLN A 676 26.26 -31.12 4.70
C GLN A 676 27.39 -31.62 5.61
N HIS A 677 27.02 -32.01 6.85
CA HIS A 677 27.97 -32.46 7.85
C HIS A 677 28.43 -33.91 7.55
N PRO A 678 29.76 -34.24 7.50
CA PRO A 678 30.22 -35.59 7.30
C PRO A 678 30.11 -36.49 8.55
N PRO A 679 30.07 -37.84 8.40
CA PRO A 679 29.83 -38.51 7.14
C PRO A 679 28.42 -38.28 6.67
N SER A 680 28.27 -37.81 5.45
CA SER A 680 26.96 -37.37 4.95
C SER A 680 26.30 -38.43 4.08
N HIS A 681 24.95 -38.37 4.06
CA HIS A 681 24.19 -39.00 3.01
C HIS A 681 24.54 -38.34 1.68
N ARG A 682 24.61 -39.12 0.61
CA ARG A 682 24.79 -38.63 -0.74
C ARG A 682 23.52 -37.85 -1.16
N LEU A 683 23.61 -36.52 -1.23
CA LEU A 683 22.48 -35.66 -1.65
C LEU A 683 22.36 -35.69 -3.17
N SER A 684 21.18 -35.98 -3.69
CA SER A 684 20.92 -36.05 -5.12
C SER A 684 20.17 -34.83 -5.61
N PHE A 685 20.54 -34.31 -6.77
CA PHE A 685 19.83 -33.26 -7.47
C PHE A 685 19.51 -33.69 -8.91
N LYS A 686 18.24 -33.99 -9.17
CA LYS A 686 17.75 -34.37 -10.50
C LYS A 686 17.41 -33.16 -11.31
N THR A 687 18.04 -33.02 -12.49
CA THR A 687 17.83 -31.87 -13.38
C THR A 687 18.02 -32.26 -14.84
N VAL A 688 17.63 -31.37 -15.74
CA VAL A 688 18.00 -31.41 -17.15
C VAL A 688 19.04 -30.34 -17.38
N ILE A 689 20.15 -30.66 -18.01
CA ILE A 689 21.19 -29.69 -18.32
C ILE A 689 20.72 -28.81 -19.49
N ASP A 690 20.57 -27.52 -19.25
CA ASP A 690 20.22 -26.54 -20.28
C ASP A 690 21.42 -26.30 -21.18
N ALA A 691 21.22 -26.39 -22.50
CA ALA A 691 22.28 -26.13 -23.50
C ALA A 691 22.78 -24.66 -23.46
N THR A 692 21.99 -23.74 -22.96
CA THR A 692 22.35 -22.31 -22.84
C THR A 692 23.15 -22.02 -21.58
N GLU A 693 23.04 -22.86 -20.55
CA GLU A 693 23.65 -22.70 -19.23
C GLU A 693 24.29 -24.03 -18.73
N PRO A 694 25.24 -24.59 -19.51
CA PRO A 694 25.70 -25.93 -19.25
C PRO A 694 26.80 -26.02 -18.18
N VAL A 695 27.23 -24.92 -17.58
CA VAL A 695 28.35 -24.91 -16.62
C VAL A 695 27.84 -24.84 -15.19
N LEU A 696 28.23 -25.79 -14.35
CA LEU A 696 27.94 -25.74 -12.91
C LEU A 696 29.12 -25.12 -12.14
N GLU A 697 28.86 -24.02 -11.48
CA GLU A 697 29.79 -23.37 -10.57
C GLU A 697 29.37 -23.51 -9.12
N GLY A 698 30.35 -23.51 -8.20
CA GLY A 698 30.08 -23.48 -6.77
C GLY A 698 31.36 -23.29 -5.96
N VAL A 699 31.20 -23.30 -4.63
CA VAL A 699 32.30 -23.23 -3.67
C VAL A 699 32.10 -24.31 -2.62
N ALA A 700 33.05 -25.23 -2.50
CA ALA A 700 33.13 -26.12 -1.36
C ALA A 700 33.76 -25.36 -0.19
N ALA A 701 33.13 -25.33 0.97
CA ALA A 701 33.62 -24.53 2.10
C ALA A 701 33.26 -25.11 3.47
N ILE A 702 34.02 -24.70 4.50
CA ILE A 702 33.75 -24.99 5.90
C ILE A 702 33.35 -23.68 6.61
N LYS A 703 32.30 -23.72 7.43
CA LYS A 703 31.83 -22.55 8.17
C LYS A 703 32.93 -21.90 8.99
N THR A 704 32.92 -20.56 9.03
CA THR A 704 33.94 -19.75 9.69
C THR A 704 34.17 -20.14 11.14
N GLU A 705 33.13 -20.48 11.87
CA GLU A 705 33.17 -20.84 13.30
C GLU A 705 33.82 -22.20 13.55
N ALA A 706 33.94 -23.03 12.52
CA ALA A 706 34.52 -24.35 12.59
C ALA A 706 35.98 -24.43 12.10
N GLN A 707 36.44 -23.42 11.36
CA GLN A 707 37.73 -23.44 10.65
C GLN A 707 38.96 -23.68 11.53
N GLU A 708 38.97 -23.13 12.75
CA GLU A 708 40.11 -23.32 13.68
C GLU A 708 40.10 -24.71 14.35
N LYS A 709 39.00 -25.47 14.22
CA LYS A 709 38.79 -26.74 14.96
C LYS A 709 38.72 -27.96 14.06
N SER A 710 38.20 -27.85 12.83
CA SER A 710 38.11 -28.92 11.85
C SER A 710 39.51 -29.36 11.44
N ASP A 711 39.72 -30.68 11.37
CA ASP A 711 40.97 -31.28 10.92
C ASP A 711 40.98 -31.67 9.44
N GLY A 712 39.87 -31.34 8.74
CA GLY A 712 39.77 -31.40 7.28
C GLY A 712 38.57 -32.23 6.79
N VAL A 713 37.92 -31.74 5.72
CA VAL A 713 36.73 -32.33 5.10
C VAL A 713 37.01 -32.63 3.64
N GLY A 714 36.71 -33.87 3.21
CA GLY A 714 36.65 -34.24 1.82
C GLY A 714 35.31 -33.86 1.18
N PHE A 715 35.35 -33.34 -0.04
CA PHE A 715 34.19 -33.00 -0.86
C PHE A 715 34.25 -33.75 -2.17
N LEU A 716 33.11 -34.36 -2.58
CA LEU A 716 32.98 -35.07 -3.84
C LEU A 716 31.66 -34.72 -4.50
N LEU A 717 31.72 -34.23 -5.74
CA LEU A 717 30.59 -34.00 -6.63
C LEU A 717 30.69 -35.00 -7.79
N GLU A 718 29.60 -35.72 -8.04
CA GLU A 718 29.52 -36.72 -9.10
C GLU A 718 28.28 -36.44 -9.97
N ILE A 719 28.27 -36.96 -11.19
CA ILE A 719 27.10 -36.97 -12.06
C ILE A 719 26.73 -38.42 -12.41
N LYS A 720 25.43 -38.69 -12.30
CA LYS A 720 24.82 -39.91 -12.80
C LYS A 720 24.00 -39.59 -14.04
N SER A 721 24.41 -40.18 -15.16
CA SER A 721 23.68 -40.16 -16.44
C SER A 721 23.42 -41.59 -16.88
N ALA A 722 22.16 -41.94 -17.07
CA ALA A 722 21.71 -43.32 -17.23
C ALA A 722 22.23 -44.19 -16.04
N ASP A 723 23.01 -45.26 -16.29
CA ASP A 723 23.56 -46.13 -15.24
C ASP A 723 25.02 -45.81 -14.90
N LYS A 724 25.62 -44.77 -15.44
CA LYS A 724 27.03 -44.41 -15.25
C LYS A 724 27.15 -43.24 -14.25
N ILE A 725 28.01 -43.43 -13.25
CA ILE A 725 28.40 -42.40 -12.29
C ILE A 725 29.83 -41.99 -12.60
N GLU A 726 30.07 -40.67 -12.77
CA GLU A 726 31.39 -40.10 -13.02
C GLU A 726 31.68 -38.98 -12.01
N PRO A 727 32.90 -38.92 -11.47
CA PRO A 727 33.29 -37.75 -10.63
C PRO A 727 33.47 -36.53 -11.49
N LEU A 728 32.96 -35.38 -10.98
CA LEU A 728 33.06 -34.07 -11.61
C LEU A 728 34.05 -33.17 -10.90
N PHE A 729 34.03 -33.18 -9.58
CA PHE A 729 34.90 -32.37 -8.72
C PHE A 729 35.20 -33.12 -7.42
N SER A 730 36.45 -33.02 -6.95
CA SER A 730 36.87 -33.56 -5.65
C SER A 730 37.92 -32.64 -5.04
N THR A 731 37.80 -32.37 -3.73
CA THR A 731 38.80 -31.60 -2.99
C THR A 731 38.81 -31.97 -1.52
N LEU A 732 39.96 -31.76 -0.87
CA LEU A 732 40.10 -31.77 0.58
C LEU A 732 40.37 -30.38 1.10
N LEU A 733 39.59 -29.89 2.05
CA LEU A 733 39.77 -28.61 2.73
C LEU A 733 40.24 -28.84 4.17
N ASN A 734 41.33 -28.18 4.56
CA ASN A 734 41.84 -28.17 5.94
C ASN A 734 42.17 -26.72 6.38
N PRO A 735 41.14 -25.88 6.70
CA PRO A 735 41.35 -24.46 6.99
C PRO A 735 42.12 -24.18 8.26
N LYS A 736 42.24 -25.16 9.16
CA LYS A 736 43.11 -25.07 10.35
C LYS A 736 44.58 -25.00 9.99
N ASN A 737 45.00 -25.84 9.05
CA ASN A 737 46.41 -25.96 8.67
C ASN A 737 46.75 -25.23 7.38
N VAL A 738 45.79 -24.97 6.52
CA VAL A 738 45.96 -24.33 5.21
C VAL A 738 45.13 -23.04 5.14
N ALA A 739 45.79 -21.88 5.25
CA ALA A 739 45.10 -20.58 5.28
C ALA A 739 44.26 -20.31 4.01
N GLN A 740 44.66 -20.81 2.87
CA GLN A 740 43.96 -20.67 1.59
C GLN A 740 42.61 -21.39 1.59
N ASP A 741 42.45 -22.46 2.40
CA ASP A 741 41.22 -23.22 2.48
C ASP A 741 40.13 -22.49 3.31
N ARG A 742 40.46 -21.39 4.01
CA ARG A 742 39.50 -20.56 4.78
C ARG A 742 38.51 -19.83 3.90
N ALA A 743 38.87 -19.51 2.68
CA ALA A 743 37.99 -18.87 1.70
C ALA A 743 37.10 -19.87 0.92
N GLY A 744 37.23 -21.18 1.24
CA GLY A 744 36.63 -22.25 0.45
C GLY A 744 37.36 -22.49 -0.87
N ARG A 745 36.96 -23.56 -1.57
CA ARG A 745 37.52 -23.96 -2.87
C ARG A 745 36.44 -23.77 -3.95
N PRO A 746 36.58 -22.78 -4.82
CA PRO A 746 35.68 -22.65 -5.98
C PRO A 746 35.91 -23.80 -6.97
N PHE A 747 34.82 -24.19 -7.64
CA PHE A 747 34.86 -25.15 -8.74
C PHE A 747 34.03 -24.67 -9.91
N HIS A 748 34.37 -25.15 -11.12
CA HIS A 748 33.74 -24.82 -12.36
C HIS A 748 33.74 -26.08 -13.22
N VAL A 749 32.53 -26.60 -13.53
CA VAL A 749 32.37 -27.88 -14.19
C VAL A 749 31.53 -27.69 -15.45
N ASP A 750 32.15 -27.91 -16.62
CA ASP A 750 31.46 -27.87 -17.91
C ASP A 750 30.68 -29.18 -18.13
N LEU A 751 29.34 -29.04 -18.20
CA LEU A 751 28.39 -30.11 -18.43
C LEU A 751 27.77 -30.06 -19.84
N SER A 752 28.36 -29.32 -20.79
CA SER A 752 27.85 -29.16 -22.15
C SER A 752 27.62 -30.50 -22.86
N ARG A 753 28.41 -31.51 -22.53
CA ARG A 753 28.26 -32.88 -23.05
C ARG A 753 26.98 -33.59 -22.63
N TYR A 754 26.32 -33.07 -21.58
CA TYR A 754 25.03 -33.58 -21.07
C TYR A 754 23.85 -32.68 -21.44
N ALA A 755 24.04 -31.67 -22.28
CA ALA A 755 22.99 -30.75 -22.69
C ALA A 755 21.75 -31.52 -23.20
N GLY A 756 20.57 -31.14 -22.69
CA GLY A 756 19.27 -31.78 -23.00
C GLY A 756 19.05 -33.13 -22.31
N GLN A 757 20.00 -33.66 -21.54
CA GLN A 757 19.89 -34.97 -20.85
C GLN A 757 19.35 -34.78 -19.43
N HIS A 758 18.56 -35.77 -18.98
CA HIS A 758 18.20 -35.91 -17.56
C HIS A 758 19.41 -36.51 -16.82
N VAL A 759 19.91 -35.79 -15.85
CA VAL A 759 21.03 -36.21 -15.01
C VAL A 759 20.70 -36.09 -13.54
N GLU A 760 21.49 -36.76 -12.72
CA GLU A 760 21.41 -36.65 -11.27
C GLU A 760 22.83 -36.26 -10.75
N LEU A 761 22.93 -35.03 -10.19
CA LEU A 761 24.14 -34.56 -9.53
C LEU A 761 24.15 -35.07 -8.08
N LEU A 762 25.27 -35.57 -7.63
CA LEU A 762 25.42 -36.22 -6.34
C LEU A 762 26.48 -35.51 -5.52
N PHE A 763 26.06 -34.88 -4.41
CA PHE A 763 26.93 -34.17 -3.49
C PHE A 763 27.20 -35.00 -2.26
N SER A 764 28.46 -35.14 -1.86
CA SER A 764 28.86 -35.87 -0.66
C SER A 764 30.06 -35.22 0.05
N THR A 765 30.07 -35.36 1.37
CA THR A 765 31.19 -34.96 2.23
C THR A 765 31.65 -36.12 3.09
N ASP A 766 32.96 -36.18 3.34
CA ASP A 766 33.57 -37.19 4.22
C ASP A 766 34.49 -36.52 5.26
N PRO A 767 34.74 -37.18 6.43
CA PRO A 767 35.53 -36.60 7.51
C PRO A 767 37.02 -36.50 7.24
N GLY A 768 37.45 -36.64 5.99
CA GLY A 768 38.84 -36.54 5.59
C GLY A 768 39.73 -37.69 6.14
N PRO A 769 41.07 -37.57 5.99
CA PRO A 769 42.01 -38.63 6.33
C PRO A 769 42.04 -39.02 7.81
N SER A 770 41.63 -38.16 8.73
CA SER A 770 41.63 -38.43 10.17
C SER A 770 40.44 -39.28 10.62
N GLY A 771 39.36 -39.31 9.83
CA GLY A 771 38.10 -39.97 10.17
C GLY A 771 37.33 -39.32 11.30
N ASN A 772 37.75 -38.15 11.79
CA ASN A 772 37.10 -37.41 12.87
C ASN A 772 36.19 -36.34 12.28
N ASN A 773 34.90 -36.38 12.57
CA ASN A 773 33.89 -35.42 12.04
C ASN A 773 33.57 -34.24 12.98
N ALA A 774 34.31 -34.09 14.07
CA ALA A 774 34.06 -33.02 15.03
C ALA A 774 34.40 -31.64 14.40
N TYR A 775 33.42 -30.72 14.39
CA TYR A 775 33.54 -29.40 13.78
C TYR A 775 33.67 -29.40 12.25
N ASP A 776 33.35 -30.47 11.58
CA ASP A 776 33.35 -30.55 10.12
C ASP A 776 32.07 -29.94 9.52
N TRP A 777 31.86 -28.65 9.80
CA TRP A 777 30.68 -27.89 9.34
C TRP A 777 30.85 -27.50 7.88
N ALA A 778 30.72 -28.49 7.02
CA ALA A 778 30.96 -28.40 5.60
C ALA A 778 29.72 -28.05 4.79
N GLY A 779 29.91 -27.54 3.60
CA GLY A 779 28.81 -27.28 2.67
C GLY A 779 29.21 -26.79 1.29
N TRP A 780 28.19 -26.68 0.45
CA TRP A 780 28.30 -26.32 -0.95
C TRP A 780 27.63 -24.98 -1.17
N ALA A 781 28.41 -23.91 -1.30
CA ALA A 781 27.92 -22.53 -1.47
C ALA A 781 27.94 -22.10 -2.94
N LYS A 782 27.18 -21.04 -3.28
CA LYS A 782 27.13 -20.44 -4.62
C LYS A 782 26.85 -21.44 -5.75
N LEU A 783 26.10 -22.51 -5.52
CA LEU A 783 25.74 -23.46 -6.57
C LEU A 783 24.86 -22.80 -7.60
N ARG A 784 25.33 -22.76 -8.86
CA ARG A 784 24.62 -22.13 -9.99
C ARG A 784 24.96 -22.80 -11.30
N PHE A 785 23.99 -22.80 -12.23
CA PHE A 785 24.28 -23.04 -13.63
C PHE A 785 24.55 -21.71 -14.32
N VAL A 786 25.53 -21.64 -15.19
CA VAL A 786 25.92 -20.44 -15.92
C VAL A 786 26.17 -20.76 -17.40
N PRO A 787 26.00 -19.80 -18.32
CA PRO A 787 26.44 -19.92 -19.70
C PRO A 787 27.96 -20.06 -19.78
N THR A 788 28.46 -20.63 -20.88
CA THR A 788 29.90 -20.78 -21.14
C THR A 788 30.61 -19.43 -21.21
N ASP A 789 29.92 -18.39 -21.70
CA ASP A 789 30.40 -17.00 -21.77
C ASP A 789 29.29 -16.03 -21.35
N ILE A 790 29.45 -15.34 -20.21
CA ILE A 790 28.59 -14.24 -19.80
C ILE A 790 29.25 -12.93 -20.25
N THR A 791 28.94 -12.47 -21.44
CA THR A 791 29.49 -11.23 -22.00
C THR A 791 28.49 -10.08 -22.06
N ASP A 792 27.20 -10.38 -21.88
CA ASP A 792 26.08 -9.44 -22.03
C ASP A 792 25.70 -8.65 -20.78
N ILE A 793 26.19 -9.06 -19.59
CA ILE A 793 25.97 -8.38 -18.31
C ILE A 793 27.32 -7.99 -17.72
N LYS A 794 27.55 -6.69 -17.48
CA LYS A 794 28.80 -6.13 -16.97
C LYS A 794 28.55 -5.26 -15.75
N VAL A 795 29.32 -5.45 -14.68
CA VAL A 795 29.34 -4.52 -13.53
C VAL A 795 29.98 -3.20 -13.95
N ILE A 796 29.27 -2.09 -13.75
CA ILE A 796 29.71 -0.74 -14.09
C ILE A 796 29.79 0.20 -12.88
N TYR A 797 29.25 -0.22 -11.75
CA TYR A 797 29.31 0.47 -10.46
C TYR A 797 29.27 -0.57 -9.33
N ASP A 798 30.16 -0.47 -8.34
CA ASP A 798 30.26 -1.42 -7.23
C ASP A 798 30.69 -0.67 -5.95
N ASN A 799 29.73 0.01 -5.30
CA ASN A 799 29.91 0.69 -4.01
C ASN A 799 28.79 0.27 -3.04
N GLU A 800 27.90 1.20 -2.65
CA GLU A 800 26.75 0.91 -1.77
C GLU A 800 25.74 -0.04 -2.40
N VAL A 801 25.66 -0.06 -3.74
CA VAL A 801 24.93 -1.04 -4.55
C VAL A 801 25.79 -1.46 -5.73
N ARG A 802 25.48 -2.60 -6.36
CA ARG A 802 26.03 -2.98 -7.66
C ARG A 802 25.07 -2.58 -8.76
N ILE A 803 25.63 -1.98 -9.84
CA ILE A 803 24.88 -1.71 -11.06
C ILE A 803 25.50 -2.54 -12.19
N TYR A 804 24.67 -3.37 -12.76
CA TYR A 804 24.99 -4.18 -13.93
C TYR A 804 24.43 -3.51 -15.18
N GLU A 805 25.25 -3.43 -16.24
CA GLU A 805 24.81 -3.00 -17.57
C GLU A 805 24.52 -4.22 -18.42
N PHE A 806 23.29 -4.30 -18.93
CA PHE A 806 22.85 -5.33 -19.89
C PHE A 806 22.94 -4.80 -21.30
N SER A 807 23.84 -5.38 -22.12
CA SER A 807 24.22 -4.84 -23.44
C SER A 807 23.15 -5.06 -24.53
N GLN A 808 22.31 -6.10 -24.39
CA GLN A 808 21.28 -6.48 -25.38
C GLN A 808 19.95 -5.72 -25.20
N SER A 809 19.88 -4.72 -24.33
CA SER A 809 18.67 -3.93 -24.11
C SER A 809 18.33 -3.09 -25.36
N LEU A 810 17.07 -3.18 -25.82
CA LEU A 810 16.56 -2.34 -26.90
C LEU A 810 16.34 -0.91 -26.40
N PRO A 811 16.59 0.12 -27.22
CA PRO A 811 16.23 1.50 -26.88
C PRO A 811 14.72 1.65 -26.75
N ARG A 812 14.26 2.58 -25.91
CA ARG A 812 12.83 2.86 -25.72
C ARG A 812 12.12 3.37 -26.99
N ALA A 813 12.84 4.04 -27.86
CA ALA A 813 12.33 4.44 -29.18
C ALA A 813 13.14 3.77 -30.25
N SER A 814 12.51 2.96 -31.09
CA SER A 814 13.17 2.16 -32.14
C SER A 814 12.33 2.13 -33.41
N LEU A 815 13.04 2.08 -34.56
CA LEU A 815 12.42 1.93 -35.89
C LEU A 815 12.52 0.48 -36.33
N PHE A 816 11.39 -0.10 -36.78
CA PHE A 816 11.29 -1.46 -37.28
C PHE A 816 10.87 -1.46 -38.75
N TYR A 817 11.50 -2.30 -39.50
CA TYR A 817 11.27 -2.51 -40.95
C TYR A 817 10.63 -3.87 -41.26
N GLY A 818 10.60 -4.77 -40.27
CA GLY A 818 9.89 -6.04 -40.30
C GLY A 818 8.75 -6.06 -39.30
N THR A 819 7.60 -6.56 -39.70
CA THR A 819 6.41 -6.72 -38.84
C THR A 819 5.89 -8.14 -38.90
N GLU A 820 5.38 -8.63 -37.78
CA GLU A 820 4.51 -9.81 -37.71
C GLU A 820 3.14 -9.36 -37.20
N ILE A 821 2.07 -9.78 -37.86
CA ILE A 821 0.70 -9.45 -37.44
C ILE A 821 0.06 -10.76 -36.95
N VAL A 822 -0.30 -10.79 -35.70
CA VAL A 822 -0.93 -11.96 -35.06
C VAL A 822 -2.11 -11.52 -34.18
N PRO A 823 -3.07 -12.42 -33.88
CA PRO A 823 -4.12 -12.15 -32.89
C PRO A 823 -3.54 -11.75 -31.53
N ASP A 824 -4.21 -10.86 -30.81
CA ASP A 824 -3.73 -10.32 -29.52
C ASP A 824 -3.39 -11.42 -28.50
N GLU A 825 -4.16 -12.51 -28.51
CA GLU A 825 -3.94 -13.67 -27.63
C GLU A 825 -2.67 -14.46 -27.92
N GLU A 826 -2.14 -14.39 -29.13
CA GLU A 826 -0.93 -15.09 -29.57
C GLU A 826 0.35 -14.27 -29.38
N VAL A 827 0.25 -12.92 -29.27
CA VAL A 827 1.40 -12.01 -29.22
C VAL A 827 2.39 -12.41 -28.13
N LEU A 828 1.92 -12.69 -26.92
CA LEU A 828 2.78 -13.04 -25.80
C LEU A 828 3.53 -14.36 -26.01
N ASN A 829 2.90 -15.35 -26.60
CA ASN A 829 3.54 -16.64 -26.92
C ASN A 829 4.60 -16.45 -28.02
N ARG A 830 4.29 -15.62 -29.02
CA ARG A 830 5.24 -15.32 -30.09
C ARG A 830 6.44 -14.53 -29.60
N LEU A 831 6.25 -13.59 -28.65
CA LEU A 831 7.35 -12.87 -28.01
C LEU A 831 8.31 -13.77 -27.23
N LYS A 832 7.84 -14.90 -26.71
CA LYS A 832 8.68 -15.90 -26.01
C LYS A 832 9.44 -16.83 -26.97
N ASP A 833 8.97 -16.98 -28.20
CA ASP A 833 9.55 -17.90 -29.16
C ASP A 833 11.00 -17.51 -29.49
N PRO A 834 11.99 -18.41 -29.29
CA PRO A 834 13.39 -18.09 -29.57
C PRO A 834 13.65 -17.74 -31.05
N THR A 835 12.77 -18.15 -31.98
CA THR A 835 12.90 -17.85 -33.40
C THR A 835 12.48 -16.40 -33.75
N PHE A 836 11.82 -15.70 -32.85
CA PHE A 836 11.48 -14.29 -33.02
C PHE A 836 12.64 -13.40 -32.64
N ASP A 837 13.11 -12.56 -33.57
CA ASP A 837 14.19 -11.59 -33.33
C ASP A 837 13.59 -10.20 -33.02
N PRO A 838 13.62 -9.76 -31.74
CA PRO A 838 13.04 -8.49 -31.35
C PRO A 838 13.88 -7.27 -31.75
N GLU A 839 15.08 -7.44 -32.28
CA GLU A 839 15.88 -6.34 -32.83
C GLU A 839 15.48 -5.97 -34.26
N GLN A 840 14.95 -6.95 -35.00
CA GLN A 840 14.61 -6.78 -36.39
C GLN A 840 13.13 -6.62 -36.68
N ARG A 841 12.28 -7.17 -35.84
CA ARG A 841 10.83 -7.23 -36.06
C ARG A 841 10.05 -6.76 -34.82
N VAL A 842 8.87 -6.20 -35.10
CA VAL A 842 7.87 -5.86 -34.09
C VAL A 842 6.61 -6.69 -34.37
N ILE A 843 5.98 -7.17 -33.31
CA ILE A 843 4.67 -7.86 -33.40
C ILE A 843 3.56 -6.83 -33.20
N LEU A 844 2.63 -6.79 -34.17
CA LEU A 844 1.44 -5.96 -34.09
C LEU A 844 0.20 -6.83 -33.83
N SER A 845 -0.64 -6.40 -32.86
CA SER A 845 -1.94 -7.03 -32.64
C SER A 845 -2.88 -6.74 -33.81
N ALA A 846 -3.45 -7.79 -34.41
CA ALA A 846 -4.36 -7.69 -35.55
C ALA A 846 -5.58 -6.81 -35.24
N GLU A 847 -6.07 -6.85 -33.99
CA GLU A 847 -7.24 -6.09 -33.50
C GLU A 847 -6.97 -4.59 -33.40
N SER A 848 -5.72 -4.15 -33.40
CA SER A 848 -5.33 -2.73 -33.31
C SER A 848 -5.16 -2.07 -34.68
N LEU A 849 -5.26 -2.84 -35.76
CA LEU A 849 -5.04 -2.31 -37.10
C LEU A 849 -6.27 -1.57 -37.62
N PRO A 850 -6.12 -0.35 -38.15
CA PRO A 850 -7.20 0.35 -38.83
C PRO A 850 -7.72 -0.42 -40.07
N GLU A 851 -9.02 -0.35 -40.35
CA GLU A 851 -9.61 -0.96 -41.51
C GLU A 851 -8.94 -0.44 -42.80
N GLY A 852 -8.33 -1.34 -43.57
CA GLY A 852 -7.67 -1.03 -44.85
C GLY A 852 -6.13 -0.91 -44.77
N ASP A 853 -5.51 -0.76 -43.61
CA ASP A 853 -4.06 -0.64 -43.47
C ASP A 853 -3.33 -1.98 -43.52
N ASP A 854 -4.03 -3.09 -43.39
CA ASP A 854 -3.50 -4.45 -43.53
C ASP A 854 -2.74 -4.68 -44.85
N ALA A 855 -3.27 -4.16 -45.97
CA ALA A 855 -2.65 -4.24 -47.28
C ALA A 855 -1.40 -3.33 -47.41
N ILE A 856 -1.42 -2.19 -46.75
CA ILE A 856 -0.31 -1.23 -46.71
C ILE A 856 0.84 -1.80 -45.88
N LEU A 857 0.54 -2.34 -44.70
CA LEU A 857 1.52 -2.96 -43.82
C LEU A 857 2.17 -4.19 -44.49
N LYS A 858 1.38 -5.08 -45.08
CA LYS A 858 1.90 -6.26 -45.80
C LYS A 858 2.74 -5.92 -47.00
N LYS A 859 2.45 -4.81 -47.70
CA LYS A 859 3.13 -4.40 -48.94
C LYS A 859 4.34 -3.50 -48.68
N SER A 860 4.28 -2.62 -47.71
CA SER A 860 5.33 -1.62 -47.41
C SER A 860 6.49 -2.17 -46.59
N PHE A 861 6.26 -3.21 -45.82
CA PHE A 861 7.25 -3.79 -44.88
C PHE A 861 7.78 -5.16 -45.28
N ALA A 862 7.53 -5.58 -46.53
CA ALA A 862 8.09 -6.78 -47.11
C ALA A 862 9.53 -6.54 -47.63
N ALA A 863 10.44 -6.19 -46.69
CA ALA A 863 11.87 -6.34 -46.84
C ALA A 863 12.68 -5.29 -47.61
N THR A 864 12.78 -4.05 -47.16
CA THR A 864 13.99 -3.29 -47.55
C THR A 864 14.59 -2.64 -46.29
N ALA A 865 15.70 -3.19 -45.78
CA ALA A 865 16.51 -2.53 -44.78
C ALA A 865 16.94 -1.14 -45.26
N PRO A 866 17.02 -0.12 -44.43
CA PRO A 866 17.44 1.22 -44.84
C PRO A 866 18.88 1.20 -45.38
N THR A 867 19.11 1.93 -46.45
CA THR A 867 20.44 2.07 -47.07
C THR A 867 21.34 3.07 -46.35
N ARG A 868 20.75 3.95 -45.51
CA ARG A 868 21.44 4.96 -44.71
C ARG A 868 21.21 4.75 -43.21
N LYS A 869 22.03 5.39 -42.38
CA LYS A 869 21.91 5.35 -40.94
C LYS A 869 20.53 5.88 -40.52
N ALA A 870 19.66 4.98 -40.11
CA ALA A 870 18.32 5.25 -39.62
C ALA A 870 18.31 5.27 -38.09
N GLY A 871 17.36 5.99 -37.46
CA GLY A 871 17.24 6.02 -36.03
C GLY A 871 16.04 6.82 -35.53
N ALA A 872 15.72 6.61 -34.27
CA ALA A 872 14.74 7.38 -33.52
C ALA A 872 15.42 8.00 -32.28
N ARG A 873 15.02 9.22 -31.93
CA ARG A 873 15.53 9.94 -30.77
C ARG A 873 14.38 10.64 -30.04
N ILE A 874 14.22 10.37 -28.76
CA ILE A 874 13.35 11.13 -27.89
C ILE A 874 13.96 12.51 -27.71
N VAL A 875 13.19 13.56 -28.07
CA VAL A 875 13.61 14.96 -28.04
C VAL A 875 13.15 15.62 -26.74
N SER A 876 11.91 15.37 -26.38
CA SER A 876 11.36 15.77 -25.08
C SER A 876 10.51 14.67 -24.49
N TYR A 877 10.50 14.59 -23.16
CA TYR A 877 9.75 13.61 -22.42
C TYR A 877 9.21 14.25 -21.14
N ASP A 878 7.92 14.53 -21.14
CA ASP A 878 7.17 14.98 -19.97
C ASP A 878 6.17 13.90 -19.57
N SER A 879 5.51 14.04 -18.43
CA SER A 879 4.54 13.05 -17.94
C SER A 879 3.41 12.75 -18.94
N GLU A 880 2.91 13.74 -19.66
CA GLU A 880 1.78 13.62 -20.58
C GLU A 880 2.13 13.88 -22.06
N HIS A 881 3.41 14.15 -22.36
CA HIS A 881 3.85 14.47 -23.72
C HIS A 881 5.20 13.85 -24.03
N VAL A 882 5.30 13.17 -25.18
CA VAL A 882 6.56 12.58 -25.68
C VAL A 882 6.75 12.99 -27.14
N GLN A 883 7.85 13.70 -27.42
CA GLN A 883 8.23 14.05 -28.78
C GLN A 883 9.43 13.22 -29.24
N ILE A 884 9.30 12.62 -30.43
CA ILE A 884 10.32 11.74 -31.01
C ILE A 884 10.65 12.25 -32.43
N GLU A 885 11.91 12.46 -32.70
CA GLU A 885 12.41 12.66 -34.07
C GLU A 885 12.88 11.32 -34.64
N THR A 886 12.46 11.02 -35.86
CA THR A 886 12.91 9.86 -36.63
C THR A 886 13.56 10.27 -37.92
N GLN A 887 14.53 9.44 -38.39
CA GLN A 887 15.16 9.58 -39.70
C GLN A 887 15.24 8.21 -40.36
N SER A 888 14.62 8.04 -41.50
CA SER A 888 14.66 6.81 -42.29
C SER A 888 14.49 7.12 -43.80
N ASP A 889 15.15 6.38 -44.65
CA ASP A 889 14.99 6.51 -46.12
C ASP A 889 13.81 5.70 -46.69
N VAL A 890 13.19 4.87 -45.83
CA VAL A 890 12.00 4.07 -46.14
C VAL A 890 10.95 4.23 -45.06
N PRO A 891 9.66 3.96 -45.30
CA PRO A 891 8.66 3.93 -44.25
C PRO A 891 9.03 2.87 -43.18
N ALA A 892 8.70 3.17 -41.90
CA ALA A 892 9.02 2.31 -40.79
C ALA A 892 7.89 2.31 -39.75
N ILE A 893 7.91 1.33 -38.83
CA ILE A 893 7.15 1.40 -37.58
C ILE A 893 8.07 2.00 -36.52
N LEU A 894 7.68 3.17 -35.99
CA LEU A 894 8.25 3.66 -34.74
C LEU A 894 7.57 2.95 -33.57
N MET A 895 8.32 2.22 -32.78
CA MET A 895 7.85 1.68 -31.50
C MET A 895 8.41 2.53 -30.36
N LEU A 896 7.52 2.96 -29.46
CA LEU A 896 7.86 3.53 -28.17
C LEU A 896 7.48 2.51 -27.08
N ASN A 897 8.48 2.02 -26.35
CA ASN A 897 8.30 1.00 -25.30
C ASN A 897 7.64 1.58 -24.04
N ASP A 898 6.58 2.36 -24.22
CA ASP A 898 5.70 2.84 -23.15
C ASP A 898 4.31 2.23 -23.31
N ALA A 899 3.62 2.02 -22.19
CA ALA A 899 2.33 1.33 -22.18
C ALA A 899 1.30 2.03 -23.09
N ASN A 900 0.67 1.27 -23.97
CA ASN A 900 -0.46 1.74 -24.75
C ASN A 900 -1.73 1.65 -23.90
N TYR A 901 -2.08 2.77 -23.28
CA TYR A 901 -3.26 2.89 -22.44
C TYR A 901 -4.29 3.84 -23.09
N PRO A 902 -5.61 3.63 -22.91
CA PRO A 902 -6.63 4.53 -23.42
C PRO A 902 -6.39 6.00 -23.03
N GLY A 903 -6.53 6.90 -24.00
CA GLY A 903 -6.30 8.34 -23.79
C GLY A 903 -5.01 8.87 -24.41
N TRP A 904 -4.07 8.02 -24.82
CA TRP A 904 -2.94 8.43 -25.62
C TRP A 904 -3.37 8.68 -27.06
N CYS A 905 -2.90 9.76 -27.64
CA CYS A 905 -3.07 10.15 -29.05
C CYS A 905 -1.70 10.34 -29.67
N VAL A 906 -1.59 10.18 -30.99
CA VAL A 906 -0.34 10.40 -31.72
C VAL A 906 -0.55 11.31 -32.92
N SER A 907 0.38 12.21 -33.17
CA SER A 907 0.50 12.95 -34.44
C SER A 907 1.86 12.71 -35.10
N VAL A 908 1.85 12.62 -36.41
CA VAL A 908 3.01 12.45 -37.26
C VAL A 908 3.13 13.68 -38.16
N ASN A 909 4.18 14.48 -38.01
CA ASN A 909 4.34 15.77 -38.66
C ASN A 909 3.08 16.69 -38.49
N GLY A 910 2.51 16.69 -37.27
CA GLY A 910 1.32 17.50 -36.95
C GLY A 910 -0.01 16.93 -37.47
N LYS A 911 -0.04 15.76 -38.08
CA LYS A 911 -1.27 15.09 -38.55
C LYS A 911 -1.59 13.94 -37.61
N LEU A 912 -2.84 13.84 -37.18
CA LEU A 912 -3.31 12.73 -36.35
C LEU A 912 -3.09 11.39 -37.07
N ALA A 913 -2.60 10.42 -36.33
CA ALA A 913 -2.36 9.05 -36.78
C ALA A 913 -2.95 8.06 -35.73
N SER A 914 -3.02 6.79 -36.09
CA SER A 914 -3.48 5.71 -35.21
C SER A 914 -2.31 5.11 -34.44
N ILE A 915 -2.51 4.89 -33.13
CA ILE A 915 -1.57 4.11 -32.31
C ILE A 915 -1.87 2.62 -32.57
N LEU A 916 -0.83 1.88 -32.93
CA LEU A 916 -0.85 0.43 -33.10
C LEU A 916 -0.42 -0.22 -31.78
N GLN A 917 -1.03 -1.34 -31.43
CA GLN A 917 -0.60 -2.16 -30.30
C GLN A 917 0.62 -2.99 -30.71
N ALA A 918 1.79 -2.58 -30.24
CA ALA A 918 3.08 -3.19 -30.53
C ALA A 918 3.54 -4.07 -29.36
N ASP A 919 4.12 -5.23 -29.65
CA ASP A 919 4.68 -6.19 -28.68
C ASP A 919 3.82 -6.37 -27.43
N TYR A 920 2.50 -6.49 -27.64
CA TYR A 920 1.46 -6.67 -26.63
C TYR A 920 1.18 -5.44 -25.74
N LEU A 921 2.20 -4.72 -25.28
CA LEU A 921 2.04 -3.66 -24.26
C LEU A 921 2.30 -2.27 -24.81
N PHE A 922 3.11 -2.12 -25.86
CA PHE A 922 3.73 -0.86 -26.26
C PHE A 922 2.98 -0.11 -27.37
N ARG A 923 3.39 1.14 -27.61
CA ARG A 923 2.83 2.02 -28.64
C ARG A 923 3.64 1.91 -29.93
N GLY A 924 2.97 1.63 -31.02
CA GLY A 924 3.54 1.67 -32.38
C GLY A 924 2.86 2.74 -33.20
N VAL A 925 3.59 3.33 -34.17
CA VAL A 925 3.01 4.24 -35.17
C VAL A 925 3.77 4.12 -36.49
N ILE A 926 3.05 4.22 -37.61
CA ILE A 926 3.65 4.24 -38.95
C ILE A 926 4.26 5.61 -39.20
N VAL A 927 5.54 5.65 -39.53
CA VAL A 927 6.26 6.87 -39.93
C VAL A 927 6.69 6.81 -41.39
N PRO A 928 6.51 7.90 -42.17
CA PRO A 928 6.94 7.94 -43.59
C PRO A 928 8.46 8.04 -43.71
N ALA A 929 8.95 7.81 -44.94
CA ALA A 929 10.35 8.07 -45.25
C ALA A 929 10.70 9.56 -45.08
N GLY A 930 11.94 9.82 -44.69
CA GLY A 930 12.48 11.17 -44.41
C GLY A 930 12.67 11.43 -42.92
N ARG A 931 12.88 12.70 -42.60
CA ARG A 931 12.87 13.20 -41.18
C ARG A 931 11.44 13.43 -40.77
N THR A 932 11.05 12.85 -39.64
CA THR A 932 9.67 12.87 -39.16
C THR A 932 9.66 13.23 -37.67
N THR A 933 8.76 14.12 -37.28
CA THR A 933 8.46 14.43 -35.87
C THR A 933 7.19 13.69 -35.49
N VAL A 934 7.24 12.97 -34.38
CA VAL A 934 6.12 12.22 -33.80
C VAL A 934 5.86 12.74 -32.41
N ASP A 935 4.63 13.18 -32.17
CA ASP A 935 4.18 13.66 -30.87
C ASP A 935 3.12 12.72 -30.29
N PHE A 936 3.36 12.19 -29.10
CA PHE A 936 2.38 11.46 -28.31
C PHE A 936 1.87 12.35 -27.18
N ASP A 937 0.54 12.49 -27.06
CA ASP A 937 -0.12 13.30 -26.06
C ASP A 937 -1.13 12.48 -25.27
N TYR A 938 -1.10 12.58 -23.91
CA TYR A 938 -2.08 11.94 -23.05
C TYR A 938 -3.26 12.87 -22.79
N ALA A 939 -4.40 12.59 -23.40
CA ALA A 939 -5.60 13.42 -23.34
C ALA A 939 -6.89 12.58 -23.23
N PRO A 940 -7.11 11.86 -22.09
CA PRO A 940 -8.21 10.92 -21.97
C PRO A 940 -9.57 11.60 -22.10
N ALA A 941 -10.45 11.02 -22.92
CA ALA A 941 -11.80 11.53 -23.17
C ALA A 941 -12.65 11.51 -21.89
N SER A 942 -12.46 10.50 -21.03
CA SER A 942 -13.10 10.39 -19.72
C SER A 942 -12.79 11.59 -18.82
N PHE A 943 -11.55 12.05 -18.80
CA PHE A 943 -11.15 13.24 -18.03
C PHE A 943 -11.79 14.51 -18.59
N ARG A 944 -11.74 14.73 -19.91
CA ARG A 944 -12.34 15.92 -20.55
C ARG A 944 -13.85 16.00 -20.34
N LEU A 945 -14.56 14.86 -20.48
CA LEU A 945 -15.99 14.77 -20.19
C LEU A 945 -16.23 15.04 -18.70
N GLY A 946 -15.42 14.44 -17.82
CA GLY A 946 -15.49 14.65 -16.39
C GLY A 946 -15.32 16.11 -15.98
N VAL A 947 -14.34 16.82 -16.55
CA VAL A 947 -14.13 18.25 -16.33
C VAL A 947 -15.35 19.06 -16.74
N SER A 948 -15.97 18.75 -17.88
CA SER A 948 -17.18 19.45 -18.35
C SER A 948 -18.35 19.27 -17.38
N ILE A 949 -18.59 18.04 -16.88
CA ILE A 949 -19.63 17.75 -15.90
C ILE A 949 -19.32 18.44 -14.56
N SER A 950 -18.07 18.41 -14.13
CA SER A 950 -17.63 19.05 -12.88
C SER A 950 -17.78 20.55 -12.94
N ALA A 951 -17.43 21.19 -14.05
CA ALA A 951 -17.61 22.63 -14.26
C ALA A 951 -19.10 23.03 -14.20
N ALA A 952 -19.98 22.29 -14.87
CA ALA A 952 -21.42 22.50 -14.78
C ALA A 952 -21.94 22.38 -13.34
N SER A 953 -21.45 21.36 -12.61
CA SER A 953 -21.83 21.14 -11.21
C SER A 953 -21.30 22.24 -10.29
N LEU A 954 -20.11 22.78 -10.55
CA LEU A 954 -19.56 23.93 -9.82
C LEU A 954 -20.41 25.20 -10.01
N VAL A 955 -20.89 25.46 -11.22
CA VAL A 955 -21.81 26.58 -11.48
C VAL A 955 -23.09 26.44 -10.64
N VAL A 956 -23.64 25.21 -10.58
CA VAL A 956 -24.83 24.95 -9.74
C VAL A 956 -24.50 25.18 -8.26
N LEU A 957 -23.32 24.76 -7.77
CA LEU A 957 -22.89 25.02 -6.40
C LEU A 957 -22.84 26.53 -6.09
N ILE A 958 -22.23 27.32 -6.98
CA ILE A 958 -22.11 28.75 -6.84
C ILE A 958 -23.50 29.37 -6.76
N ILE A 959 -24.43 28.99 -7.64
CA ILE A 959 -25.81 29.45 -7.61
C ILE A 959 -26.49 29.14 -6.27
N LEU A 960 -26.32 27.92 -5.75
CA LEU A 960 -26.88 27.50 -4.47
C LEU A 960 -26.33 28.30 -3.29
N LEU A 961 -25.06 28.62 -3.29
CA LEU A 961 -24.40 29.39 -2.22
C LEU A 961 -24.90 30.84 -2.20
N PHE A 962 -25.07 31.45 -3.38
CA PHE A 962 -25.46 32.86 -3.54
C PHE A 962 -26.97 33.06 -3.64
N SER A 963 -27.81 32.04 -3.72
CA SER A 963 -29.27 32.14 -3.90
C SER A 963 -29.96 33.02 -2.89
N ARG A 964 -29.46 33.15 -1.64
CA ARG A 964 -30.02 34.07 -0.64
C ARG A 964 -29.77 35.55 -0.94
N SER A 965 -28.67 35.89 -1.60
CA SER A 965 -28.35 37.29 -1.91
C SER A 965 -29.20 37.80 -3.08
N ILE A 966 -29.60 36.92 -3.99
CA ILE A 966 -30.41 37.23 -5.15
C ILE A 966 -31.90 37.43 -4.78
N TRP A 967 -32.42 36.55 -3.91
CA TRP A 967 -33.85 36.64 -3.49
C TRP A 967 -34.16 37.74 -2.47
N ARG A 968 -33.19 38.21 -1.69
CA ARG A 968 -33.38 39.35 -0.76
C ARG A 968 -33.37 40.72 -1.45
N ARG A 969 -33.02 40.85 -2.73
CA ARG A 969 -33.00 42.09 -3.48
C ARG A 969 -34.30 42.42 -4.20
N ASN A 970 -35.35 41.60 -4.16
CA ASN A 970 -36.67 41.92 -4.68
C ASN A 970 -37.76 41.80 -3.59
N PRO A 971 -37.99 42.81 -2.76
CA PRO A 971 -39.23 42.91 -2.04
C PRO A 971 -40.28 43.48 -3.04
N MET A 972 -41.07 42.62 -3.68
CA MET A 972 -42.34 43.06 -4.24
C MET A 972 -43.18 43.55 -3.08
N THR A 973 -43.28 44.86 -2.96
CA THR A 973 -44.28 45.61 -2.17
C THR A 973 -45.66 45.20 -2.66
N VAL A 974 -46.29 44.25 -1.99
CA VAL A 974 -47.72 44.06 -2.06
C VAL A 974 -48.36 45.21 -1.22
N GLN A 975 -48.71 46.27 -1.86
CA GLN A 975 -49.64 47.30 -1.27
C GLN A 975 -50.93 46.56 -0.91
N ARG A 976 -51.14 46.31 0.39
CA ARG A 976 -52.48 46.12 0.91
C ARG A 976 -53.22 47.42 0.75
N ARG A 977 -54.17 47.51 -0.19
CA ARG A 977 -55.26 48.48 -0.16
C ARG A 977 -56.16 48.11 1.02
N GLU A 978 -56.07 48.85 2.08
CA GLU A 978 -57.16 48.97 3.05
C GLU A 978 -58.25 49.87 2.39
N GLY A 979 -59.36 49.21 2.02
CA GLY A 979 -60.62 49.87 1.69
C GLY A 979 -61.49 49.85 2.95
N GLY A 980 -61.69 50.99 3.55
CA GLY A 980 -62.70 51.17 4.57
C GLY A 980 -64.14 51.10 4.01
N VAL A 981 -64.99 50.53 4.80
CA VAL A 981 -66.27 51.10 5.38
C VAL A 981 -66.71 50.09 6.45
#